data_e4d570ae5c2351ff103263c1cd745bbd
#
_entry.id   e4d570ae5c2351ff103263c1cd745bbd
#
_cell.length_a   1.000
_cell.length_b   1.000
_cell.length_c   1.000
_cell.angle_alpha   90.00
_cell.angle_beta   90.00
_cell.angle_gamma   90.00
#
_symmetry.space_group_name_H-M   'P 1'
#
loop_
_entity.id
_entity.type
_entity.pdbx_description
1 polymer ?
#
loop_
_entity_poly.entity_id
_entity_poly.type
_entity_poly.pdbx_seq_one_letter_code
_entity_poly.pdbx_strand_id
1 'polypeptide(L)'
;AHSSILPNSITGYVRDATSREPLIGVNIYVANGPIGTITNNDGRFELNDITSFPINLEISHVGYKTINVQIVEPTLNTMIFLSKEPILFDELIVTASRFEQYQSNTPIISEIINSNDIENSGSTDIAQLLKLKSGIFVEESVGGQSVLKILGMDSKYIQVLLDGNIINGRFNNRVSLDQIHLNNVDRIEIVKGPSSSLYGSEAMAGVVNIITKKHAAKSISVFGRHDSNFNEDSNNKLQSSDGYFGFDIRQNFKKSNYKINVNRSSLNKDKLNSQNSINRTGKISYNFGWKYPISSIHSLEVDLTAFSQNDDRKSKLNQTDTQIKRNDISLVYKSLNFEHLIRMSKYDRKYLQKRPWNNFIDSRDRTKEDLIEYELEFNRKFSSSTLSSGIEIIYANYTSNRIKLGKQLINNISFFSQLDTKHSSKISSSSGIRFDRYSEYETVISPRIASMYKFNNHLKLRLSWGLGFRAPSFIERYIDWDHDQYGYTVMGNPDLKPETSNGSTVSLQYDHSKNFKLSGIYYLTSFKNLIDSYSVSSGVLGYTNFSKANYEGFEINGKFNLSKNLLTSIGLNWLNNRDIDENLLPNTIPFSINSTIQLLPLKNLFSFFSNIKIITPYTPQVYDLEKGIFIKGAEKIDTYVLINFTGSLSLKNKIKFSAGIDNLADYTNEKYGPFLGRKIYFKISSKIN
;
A
#
# COMPACT_ATOMS: atom_id res chain seq x y z
N ALA A 1 -5.30 -69.39 28.41
CA ALA A 1 -5.01 -67.94 28.52
C ALA A 1 -5.31 -67.30 27.16
N HIS A 2 -6.47 -66.63 27.01
CA HIS A 2 -6.73 -65.78 25.85
C HIS A 2 -5.97 -64.47 26.07
N SER A 3 -4.89 -64.28 25.35
CA SER A 3 -4.26 -63.00 25.15
C SER A 3 -5.22 -62.15 24.35
N SER A 4 -5.96 -61.27 24.98
CA SER A 4 -6.68 -60.17 24.31
C SER A 4 -5.64 -59.23 23.74
N ILE A 5 -5.43 -59.31 22.41
CA ILE A 5 -4.70 -58.27 21.68
C ILE A 5 -5.51 -57.00 21.85
N LEU A 6 -5.04 -56.05 22.69
CA LEU A 6 -5.60 -54.69 22.76
C LEU A 6 -5.47 -54.08 21.36
N PRO A 7 -6.53 -53.40 20.86
CA PRO A 7 -6.46 -52.80 19.54
C PRO A 7 -5.37 -51.73 19.50
N ASN A 8 -4.49 -51.75 18.53
CA ASN A 8 -3.46 -50.74 18.28
C ASN A 8 -4.10 -49.40 17.75
N SER A 9 -5.26 -49.09 18.30
CA SER A 9 -6.02 -47.90 17.89
C SER A 9 -6.46 -47.04 19.07
N ILE A 10 -6.55 -45.74 18.87
CA ILE A 10 -7.09 -44.75 19.82
C ILE A 10 -8.36 -44.20 19.19
N THR A 11 -9.46 -44.26 19.92
CA THR A 11 -10.72 -43.61 19.52
C THR A 11 -11.14 -42.57 20.57
N GLY A 12 -11.80 -41.53 20.11
CA GLY A 12 -12.29 -40.49 21.02
C GLY A 12 -13.19 -39.47 20.34
N TYR A 13 -13.55 -38.47 21.11
CA TYR A 13 -14.36 -37.35 20.67
C TYR A 13 -13.69 -36.02 21.01
N VAL A 14 -13.76 -35.06 20.11
CA VAL A 14 -13.32 -33.68 20.36
C VAL A 14 -14.52 -32.78 20.41
N ARG A 15 -14.64 -32.01 21.51
CA ARG A 15 -15.75 -31.09 21.75
C ARG A 15 -15.27 -29.70 22.14
N ASP A 16 -16.12 -28.70 21.92
CA ASP A 16 -15.92 -27.34 22.43
C ASP A 16 -15.94 -27.35 23.96
N ALA A 17 -14.95 -26.76 24.62
CA ALA A 17 -14.85 -26.75 26.08
C ALA A 17 -16.00 -26.01 26.77
N THR A 18 -16.63 -25.03 26.11
CA THR A 18 -17.71 -24.19 26.64
C THR A 18 -19.09 -24.67 26.22
N SER A 19 -19.35 -24.87 24.93
CA SER A 19 -20.68 -25.28 24.44
C SER A 19 -20.91 -26.78 24.49
N ARG A 20 -19.84 -27.60 24.65
CA ARG A 20 -19.87 -29.05 24.60
C ARG A 20 -20.32 -29.65 23.25
N GLU A 21 -20.48 -28.82 22.23
CA GLU A 21 -20.81 -29.25 20.87
C GLU A 21 -19.65 -30.03 20.23
N PRO A 22 -19.95 -31.02 19.37
CA PRO A 22 -18.91 -31.76 18.65
C PRO A 22 -18.15 -30.84 17.68
N LEU A 23 -16.83 -31.02 17.58
CA LEU A 23 -15.97 -30.28 16.68
C LEU A 23 -15.61 -31.15 15.48
N ILE A 24 -16.07 -30.74 14.29
CA ILE A 24 -15.88 -31.41 13.01
C ILE A 24 -14.57 -30.95 12.40
N GLY A 25 -13.78 -31.86 11.76
CA GLY A 25 -12.57 -31.48 11.03
C GLY A 25 -11.40 -31.06 11.91
N VAL A 26 -11.38 -31.49 13.19
CA VAL A 26 -10.22 -31.31 14.06
C VAL A 26 -9.07 -32.21 13.57
N ASN A 27 -7.91 -31.64 13.38
CA ASN A 27 -6.70 -32.39 13.03
C ASN A 27 -6.09 -33.02 14.29
N ILE A 28 -5.75 -34.30 14.23
CA ILE A 28 -5.12 -35.04 15.30
C ILE A 28 -3.91 -35.78 14.72
N TYR A 29 -2.71 -35.43 15.17
CA TYR A 29 -1.45 -36.03 14.69
C TYR A 29 -0.65 -36.59 15.84
N VAL A 30 0.07 -37.69 15.58
CA VAL A 30 1.15 -38.15 16.47
C VAL A 30 2.32 -37.19 16.33
N ALA A 31 2.72 -36.55 17.43
CA ALA A 31 3.82 -35.60 17.42
C ALA A 31 5.11 -36.26 16.88
N ASN A 32 5.72 -35.62 15.87
CA ASN A 32 6.91 -36.11 15.17
C ASN A 32 6.73 -37.40 14.36
N GLY A 33 5.48 -37.83 14.04
CA GLY A 33 5.18 -39.00 13.24
C GLY A 33 4.31 -38.73 12.02
N PRO A 34 4.21 -39.66 11.07
CA PRO A 34 3.36 -39.49 9.87
C PRO A 34 1.89 -39.87 10.12
N ILE A 35 1.53 -40.34 11.32
CA ILE A 35 0.19 -40.86 11.64
C ILE A 35 -0.71 -39.71 12.09
N GLY A 36 -1.88 -39.59 11.45
CA GLY A 36 -2.86 -38.57 11.82
C GLY A 36 -4.25 -38.90 11.29
N THR A 37 -5.26 -38.22 11.84
CA THR A 37 -6.67 -38.37 11.45
C THR A 37 -7.40 -37.04 11.64
N ILE A 38 -8.66 -36.98 11.20
CA ILE A 38 -9.55 -35.84 11.40
C ILE A 38 -10.86 -36.30 12.04
N THR A 39 -11.53 -35.43 12.81
CA THR A 39 -12.84 -35.74 13.39
C THR A 39 -13.95 -35.69 12.36
N ASN A 40 -14.92 -36.61 12.49
CA ASN A 40 -16.15 -36.66 11.69
C ASN A 40 -17.23 -35.67 12.18
N ASN A 41 -18.44 -35.75 11.63
CA ASN A 41 -19.55 -34.86 11.97
C ASN A 41 -19.99 -34.89 13.44
N ASP A 42 -19.74 -36.00 14.14
CA ASP A 42 -20.05 -36.17 15.56
C ASP A 42 -18.88 -35.77 16.46
N GLY A 43 -17.80 -35.23 15.86
CA GLY A 43 -16.55 -34.94 16.55
C GLY A 43 -15.73 -36.18 16.90
N ARG A 44 -16.09 -37.38 16.39
CA ARG A 44 -15.38 -38.62 16.65
C ARG A 44 -14.15 -38.73 15.77
N PHE A 45 -13.07 -39.25 16.35
CA PHE A 45 -11.85 -39.61 15.63
C PHE A 45 -11.46 -41.06 15.92
N GLU A 46 -10.67 -41.64 15.00
CA GLU A 46 -10.05 -42.93 15.13
C GLU A 46 -8.64 -42.85 14.56
N LEU A 47 -7.63 -43.26 15.37
CA LEU A 47 -6.23 -43.26 15.00
C LEU A 47 -5.76 -44.70 15.06
N ASN A 48 -5.38 -45.29 13.92
CA ASN A 48 -4.95 -46.66 13.75
C ASN A 48 -3.42 -46.75 13.58
N ASP A 49 -2.88 -47.94 13.61
CA ASP A 49 -1.47 -48.26 13.36
C ASP A 49 -0.49 -47.66 14.39
N ILE A 50 -0.94 -47.54 15.64
CA ILE A 50 -0.07 -47.13 16.74
C ILE A 50 0.86 -48.28 17.15
N THR A 51 2.17 -48.04 17.03
CA THR A 51 3.17 -49.11 17.27
C THR A 51 3.72 -49.12 18.69
N SER A 52 3.61 -48.04 19.46
CA SER A 52 4.13 -47.93 20.82
C SER A 52 3.44 -46.85 21.66
N PHE A 53 3.42 -47.02 22.95
CA PHE A 53 2.96 -46.07 23.97
C PHE A 53 4.10 -45.78 24.96
N PRO A 54 4.17 -44.59 25.59
CA PRO A 54 3.24 -43.45 25.47
C PRO A 54 3.46 -42.69 24.16
N ILE A 55 2.37 -42.08 23.63
CA ILE A 55 2.42 -41.19 22.47
C ILE A 55 1.91 -39.79 22.84
N ASN A 56 2.44 -38.78 22.15
CA ASN A 56 1.94 -37.42 22.27
C ASN A 56 1.10 -37.08 21.01
N LEU A 57 -0.16 -36.73 21.22
CA LEU A 57 -1.05 -36.28 20.16
C LEU A 57 -1.07 -34.75 20.14
N GLU A 58 -0.78 -34.15 19.01
CA GLU A 58 -1.05 -32.76 18.74
C GLU A 58 -2.44 -32.60 18.12
N ILE A 59 -3.31 -31.83 18.76
CA ILE A 59 -4.70 -31.67 18.40
C ILE A 59 -4.94 -30.20 18.09
N SER A 60 -5.32 -29.90 16.84
CA SER A 60 -5.49 -28.54 16.34
C SER A 60 -6.78 -28.38 15.54
N HIS A 61 -7.45 -27.25 15.72
CA HIS A 61 -8.63 -26.86 14.96
C HIS A 61 -8.67 -25.35 14.77
N VAL A 62 -9.17 -24.91 13.60
CA VAL A 62 -9.30 -23.48 13.31
C VAL A 62 -10.21 -22.81 14.34
N GLY A 63 -9.68 -21.79 15.03
CA GLY A 63 -10.44 -21.07 16.08
C GLY A 63 -10.33 -21.64 17.48
N TYR A 64 -9.49 -22.65 17.68
CA TYR A 64 -9.26 -23.30 18.96
C TYR A 64 -7.77 -23.36 19.31
N LYS A 65 -7.46 -23.38 20.61
CA LYS A 65 -6.10 -23.53 21.11
C LYS A 65 -5.59 -24.93 20.78
N THR A 66 -4.46 -25.02 20.09
CA THR A 66 -3.76 -26.28 19.89
C THR A 66 -3.31 -26.85 21.23
N ILE A 67 -3.59 -28.11 21.49
CA ILE A 67 -3.17 -28.80 22.71
C ILE A 67 -2.36 -30.05 22.37
N ASN A 68 -1.45 -30.40 23.28
CA ASN A 68 -0.72 -31.66 23.24
C ASN A 68 -1.25 -32.56 24.36
N VAL A 69 -1.67 -33.77 24.00
CA VAL A 69 -2.22 -34.76 24.93
C VAL A 69 -1.34 -36.00 24.90
N GLN A 70 -0.82 -36.39 26.03
CA GLN A 70 -0.08 -37.65 26.16
C GLN A 70 -1.05 -38.81 26.40
N ILE A 71 -1.02 -39.82 25.57
CA ILE A 71 -1.76 -41.08 25.77
C ILE A 71 -0.77 -42.14 26.17
N VAL A 72 -0.96 -42.70 27.36
CA VAL A 72 -0.01 -43.63 27.97
C VAL A 72 -0.31 -45.08 27.63
N GLU A 73 -1.57 -45.41 27.28
CA GLU A 73 -2.05 -46.73 26.91
C GLU A 73 -3.16 -46.66 25.87
N PRO A 74 -3.47 -47.74 25.13
CA PRO A 74 -4.59 -47.80 24.22
C PRO A 74 -5.90 -47.40 24.89
N THR A 75 -6.57 -46.36 24.39
CA THR A 75 -7.81 -45.86 24.98
C THR A 75 -8.95 -45.82 23.96
N LEU A 76 -10.13 -46.22 24.38
CA LEU A 76 -11.36 -46.13 23.63
C LEU A 76 -12.24 -44.99 24.21
N ASN A 77 -12.81 -44.16 23.33
CA ASN A 77 -13.72 -43.07 23.73
C ASN A 77 -13.10 -41.95 24.57
N THR A 78 -11.83 -41.60 24.30
CA THR A 78 -11.18 -40.45 24.96
C THR A 78 -11.94 -39.15 24.68
N MET A 79 -12.27 -38.37 25.71
CA MET A 79 -12.94 -37.08 25.57
C MET A 79 -11.91 -35.94 25.61
N ILE A 80 -11.83 -35.19 24.54
CA ILE A 80 -10.90 -34.07 24.42
C ILE A 80 -11.70 -32.78 24.26
N PHE A 81 -11.33 -31.76 25.05
CA PHE A 81 -11.99 -30.46 25.01
C PHE A 81 -11.03 -29.40 24.50
N LEU A 82 -11.42 -28.73 23.41
CA LEU A 82 -10.68 -27.58 22.91
C LEU A 82 -11.32 -26.29 23.38
N SER A 83 -10.53 -25.43 23.96
CA SER A 83 -10.94 -24.08 24.31
C SER A 83 -10.85 -23.18 23.07
N LYS A 84 -11.89 -22.38 22.81
CA LYS A 84 -11.82 -21.38 21.75
C LYS A 84 -10.63 -20.46 22.04
N GLU A 85 -9.67 -20.50 21.17
CA GLU A 85 -8.67 -19.45 21.08
C GLU A 85 -9.20 -18.44 20.08
N PRO A 86 -9.45 -17.18 20.47
CA PRO A 86 -9.79 -16.20 19.51
C PRO A 86 -8.67 -16.21 18.47
N ILE A 87 -8.96 -16.60 17.24
CA ILE A 87 -8.06 -16.34 16.13
C ILE A 87 -7.89 -14.82 16.14
N LEU A 88 -6.77 -14.35 16.66
CA LEU A 88 -6.23 -13.08 16.26
C LEU A 88 -6.13 -13.24 14.75
N PHE A 89 -6.97 -12.54 13.98
CA PHE A 89 -6.82 -12.49 12.54
C PHE A 89 -5.46 -11.82 12.31
N ASP A 90 -4.44 -12.66 12.31
CA ASP A 90 -3.08 -12.26 12.00
C ASP A 90 -3.04 -12.19 10.49
N GLU A 91 -2.94 -10.97 10.00
CA GLU A 91 -3.01 -10.71 8.56
C GLU A 91 -1.71 -11.18 7.92
N LEU A 92 -1.83 -11.83 6.76
CA LEU A 92 -0.66 -12.23 5.95
C LEU A 92 -0.08 -11.00 5.26
N ILE A 93 1.23 -10.82 5.36
CA ILE A 93 1.99 -9.78 4.68
C ILE A 93 3.09 -10.40 3.82
N VAL A 94 3.31 -9.83 2.64
CA VAL A 94 4.39 -10.21 1.71
C VAL A 94 5.47 -9.12 1.66
N THR A 95 5.09 -7.86 1.73
CA THR A 95 5.98 -6.71 1.50
C THR A 95 7.14 -6.61 2.50
N ALA A 96 7.00 -7.18 3.68
CA ALA A 96 8.07 -7.14 4.68
C ALA A 96 9.28 -8.03 4.33
N SER A 97 9.09 -9.10 3.51
CA SER A 97 10.09 -10.16 3.30
C SER A 97 10.08 -10.80 1.92
N ARG A 98 9.24 -10.33 1.01
CA ARG A 98 8.98 -10.92 -0.33
C ARG A 98 8.40 -12.35 -0.31
N PHE A 99 8.00 -12.87 0.85
CA PHE A 99 7.22 -14.11 0.96
C PHE A 99 6.08 -13.94 1.98
N GLU A 100 5.04 -14.75 1.85
CA GLU A 100 3.87 -14.68 2.75
C GLU A 100 4.24 -15.12 4.17
N GLN A 101 4.04 -14.21 5.13
CA GLN A 101 4.17 -14.49 6.57
C GLN A 101 3.11 -13.74 7.37
N TYR A 102 2.88 -14.17 8.59
CA TYR A 102 1.99 -13.46 9.49
C TYR A 102 2.61 -12.16 9.99
N GLN A 103 1.85 -11.07 9.96
CA GLN A 103 2.30 -9.76 10.44
C GLN A 103 2.81 -9.78 11.89
N SER A 104 2.20 -10.60 12.75
CA SER A 104 2.60 -10.74 14.15
C SER A 104 3.99 -11.38 14.34
N ASN A 105 4.49 -12.09 13.33
CA ASN A 105 5.77 -12.78 13.37
C ASN A 105 6.91 -12.01 12.71
N THR A 106 6.59 -10.95 11.93
CA THR A 106 7.63 -10.13 11.30
C THR A 106 8.22 -9.11 12.27
N PRO A 107 9.55 -8.98 12.36
CA PRO A 107 10.21 -7.89 13.08
C PRO A 107 10.04 -6.53 12.39
N ILE A 108 9.61 -6.51 11.14
CA ILE A 108 9.46 -5.31 10.34
C ILE A 108 8.12 -4.64 10.65
N ILE A 109 8.15 -3.32 10.89
CA ILE A 109 6.96 -2.52 11.20
C ILE A 109 6.12 -2.36 9.94
N SER A 110 4.88 -2.83 10.00
CA SER A 110 3.95 -2.81 8.86
C SER A 110 2.52 -2.53 9.28
N GLU A 111 1.76 -1.96 8.38
CA GLU A 111 0.32 -1.73 8.51
C GLU A 111 -0.39 -2.37 7.31
N ILE A 112 -1.54 -2.98 7.55
CA ILE A 112 -2.36 -3.59 6.51
C ILE A 112 -3.73 -2.91 6.51
N ILE A 113 -4.16 -2.48 5.33
CA ILE A 113 -5.51 -1.99 5.05
C ILE A 113 -6.22 -3.10 4.29
N ASN A 114 -7.12 -3.78 4.94
CA ASN A 114 -7.77 -4.96 4.38
C ASN A 114 -9.01 -4.62 3.53
N SER A 115 -9.59 -5.62 2.87
CA SER A 115 -10.75 -5.46 2.00
C SER A 115 -11.98 -4.87 2.70
N ASN A 116 -12.21 -5.17 3.99
CA ASN A 116 -13.31 -4.61 4.76
C ASN A 116 -13.12 -3.10 5.01
N ASP A 117 -11.89 -2.68 5.33
CA ASP A 117 -11.55 -1.26 5.46
C ASP A 117 -11.78 -0.51 4.15
N ILE A 118 -11.39 -1.13 3.02
CA ILE A 118 -11.60 -0.58 1.67
C ILE A 118 -13.09 -0.44 1.35
N GLU A 119 -13.88 -1.49 1.56
CA GLU A 119 -15.31 -1.49 1.24
C GLU A 119 -16.14 -0.52 2.08
N ASN A 120 -15.75 -0.31 3.35
CA ASN A 120 -16.49 0.55 4.27
C ASN A 120 -16.10 2.03 4.16
N SER A 121 -14.91 2.34 3.65
CA SER A 121 -14.43 3.72 3.49
C SER A 121 -15.23 4.57 2.50
N GLY A 122 -16.00 3.94 1.60
CA GLY A 122 -16.66 4.62 0.48
C GLY A 122 -15.73 5.02 -0.66
N SER A 123 -14.40 4.96 -0.48
CA SER A 123 -13.38 5.39 -1.43
C SER A 123 -13.45 4.63 -2.76
N THR A 124 -12.99 5.26 -3.84
CA THR A 124 -12.94 4.69 -5.20
C THR A 124 -11.53 4.44 -5.70
N ASP A 125 -10.56 5.18 -5.20
CA ASP A 125 -9.15 5.07 -5.55
C ASP A 125 -8.25 5.08 -4.30
N ILE A 126 -6.97 4.75 -4.50
CA ILE A 126 -5.97 4.64 -3.43
C ILE A 126 -5.75 5.98 -2.72
N ALA A 127 -5.76 7.09 -3.45
CA ALA A 127 -5.53 8.41 -2.87
C ALA A 127 -6.63 8.77 -1.85
N GLN A 128 -7.90 8.54 -2.21
CA GLN A 128 -9.03 8.77 -1.31
C GLN A 128 -8.94 7.91 -0.05
N LEU A 129 -8.61 6.62 -0.20
CA LEU A 129 -8.50 5.70 0.93
C LEU A 129 -7.38 6.09 1.89
N LEU A 130 -6.19 6.40 1.36
CA LEU A 130 -5.03 6.73 2.18
C LEU A 130 -5.20 8.08 2.91
N LYS A 131 -5.98 9.02 2.38
CA LYS A 131 -6.35 10.27 3.09
C LYS A 131 -7.02 10.00 4.45
N LEU A 132 -7.72 8.88 4.58
CA LEU A 132 -8.45 8.47 5.79
C LEU A 132 -7.57 7.80 6.85
N LYS A 133 -6.26 7.62 6.59
CA LYS A 133 -5.36 6.90 7.50
C LYS A 133 -4.51 7.85 8.33
N SER A 134 -4.17 7.41 9.55
CA SER A 134 -3.27 8.13 10.45
C SER A 134 -1.83 8.07 9.94
N GLY A 135 -1.05 9.13 10.18
CA GLY A 135 0.36 9.20 9.77
C GLY A 135 0.60 9.24 8.27
N ILE A 136 -0.49 9.27 7.48
CA ILE A 136 -0.45 9.34 6.02
C ILE A 136 -1.13 10.63 5.56
N PHE A 137 -0.44 11.36 4.69
CA PHE A 137 -0.96 12.56 4.07
C PHE A 137 -0.95 12.38 2.55
N VAL A 138 -2.03 12.81 1.91
CA VAL A 138 -2.15 12.82 0.46
C VAL A 138 -2.53 14.23 0.04
N GLU A 139 -1.64 14.88 -0.67
CA GLU A 139 -1.80 16.25 -1.17
C GLU A 139 -2.01 16.22 -2.68
N GLU A 140 -2.68 17.24 -3.22
CA GLU A 140 -2.68 17.48 -4.67
C GLU A 140 -1.49 18.37 -5.03
N SER A 141 -0.60 17.88 -5.88
CA SER A 141 0.53 18.65 -6.41
C SER A 141 0.05 19.69 -7.43
N VAL A 142 0.88 20.67 -7.74
CA VAL A 142 0.63 21.70 -8.76
C VAL A 142 0.25 21.08 -10.12
N GLY A 143 0.75 19.89 -10.44
CA GLY A 143 0.37 19.10 -11.62
C GLY A 143 -0.94 18.33 -11.50
N GLY A 144 -1.68 18.46 -10.37
CA GLY A 144 -2.93 17.75 -10.09
C GLY A 144 -2.77 16.28 -9.76
N GLN A 145 -1.56 15.84 -9.43
CA GLN A 145 -1.29 14.49 -8.97
C GLN A 145 -1.56 14.36 -7.48
N SER A 146 -2.07 13.21 -7.07
CA SER A 146 -2.22 12.88 -5.65
C SER A 146 -0.90 12.33 -5.10
N VAL A 147 -0.22 13.14 -4.29
CA VAL A 147 1.12 12.89 -3.76
C VAL A 147 1.04 12.36 -2.34
N LEU A 148 1.73 11.25 -2.09
CA LEU A 148 1.76 10.57 -0.80
C LEU A 148 2.90 11.10 0.08
N LYS A 149 2.63 11.24 1.39
CA LYS A 149 3.66 11.44 2.43
C LYS A 149 3.47 10.41 3.54
N ILE A 150 4.55 9.76 3.93
CA ILE A 150 4.60 8.82 5.05
C ILE A 150 5.76 9.25 5.95
N LEU A 151 5.56 9.23 7.27
CA LEU A 151 6.56 9.68 8.24
C LEU A 151 7.06 11.10 7.96
N GLY A 152 6.18 11.95 7.41
CA GLY A 152 6.52 13.32 6.99
C GLY A 152 7.38 13.45 5.73
N MET A 153 7.82 12.33 5.13
CA MET A 153 8.66 12.31 3.94
C MET A 153 7.82 12.29 2.66
N ASP A 154 8.31 12.99 1.62
CA ASP A 154 7.65 13.12 0.31
C ASP A 154 7.61 11.78 -0.45
N SER A 155 6.69 11.67 -1.39
CA SER A 155 6.48 10.47 -2.22
C SER A 155 7.69 10.06 -3.06
N LYS A 156 8.64 10.95 -3.34
CA LYS A 156 9.91 10.61 -4.00
C LYS A 156 10.81 9.69 -3.14
N TYR A 157 10.48 9.53 -1.85
CA TYR A 157 11.17 8.65 -0.89
C TYR A 157 10.34 7.43 -0.52
N ILE A 158 9.20 7.23 -1.16
CA ILE A 158 8.26 6.13 -0.90
C ILE A 158 8.12 5.29 -2.16
N GLN A 159 8.48 4.01 -2.05
CA GLN A 159 8.28 3.08 -3.15
C GLN A 159 6.82 2.62 -3.20
N VAL A 160 6.14 2.90 -4.32
CA VAL A 160 4.76 2.43 -4.57
C VAL A 160 4.79 1.26 -5.54
N LEU A 161 4.20 0.15 -5.15
CA LEU A 161 4.18 -1.10 -5.89
C LEU A 161 2.74 -1.54 -6.18
N LEU A 162 2.55 -2.24 -7.29
CA LEU A 162 1.35 -2.99 -7.61
C LEU A 162 1.72 -4.47 -7.77
N ASP A 163 1.19 -5.32 -6.89
CA ASP A 163 1.54 -6.75 -6.80
C ASP A 163 3.06 -7.01 -6.74
N GLY A 164 3.80 -6.17 -5.99
CA GLY A 164 5.25 -6.23 -5.86
C GLY A 164 6.05 -5.51 -6.94
N ASN A 165 5.43 -5.10 -8.05
CA ASN A 165 6.08 -4.47 -9.19
C ASN A 165 6.07 -2.94 -9.11
N ILE A 166 7.18 -2.31 -9.50
CA ILE A 166 7.32 -0.85 -9.56
C ILE A 166 6.33 -0.27 -10.59
N ILE A 167 5.59 0.77 -10.22
CA ILE A 167 4.69 1.47 -11.14
C ILE A 167 5.52 2.44 -11.99
N ASN A 168 5.56 2.19 -13.30
CA ASN A 168 6.23 3.05 -14.27
C ASN A 168 5.42 4.33 -14.58
N GLY A 169 6.08 5.34 -15.15
CA GLY A 169 5.44 6.60 -15.55
C GLY A 169 5.32 7.59 -14.40
N ARG A 170 6.44 7.94 -13.81
CA ARG A 170 6.53 8.93 -12.74
C ARG A 170 6.67 10.33 -13.33
N PHE A 171 5.77 11.21 -12.99
CA PHE A 171 5.92 12.62 -13.32
C PHE A 171 6.51 13.36 -12.11
N ASN A 172 7.62 14.08 -12.33
CA ASN A 172 8.40 14.71 -11.26
C ASN A 172 8.77 13.72 -10.13
N ASN A 173 9.17 12.49 -10.49
CA ASN A 173 9.54 11.40 -9.58
C ASN A 173 8.41 10.91 -8.65
N ARG A 174 7.16 11.13 -9.01
CA ARG A 174 6.00 10.82 -8.18
C ARG A 174 4.99 9.96 -8.93
N VAL A 175 4.48 8.92 -8.25
CA VAL A 175 3.35 8.12 -8.72
C VAL A 175 2.05 8.80 -8.31
N SER A 176 1.11 8.97 -9.24
CA SER A 176 -0.22 9.50 -8.94
C SER A 176 -1.13 8.39 -8.44
N LEU A 177 -1.44 8.39 -7.15
CA LEU A 177 -2.22 7.34 -6.49
C LEU A 177 -3.68 7.27 -6.94
N ASP A 178 -4.23 8.36 -7.44
CA ASP A 178 -5.59 8.45 -7.97
C ASP A 178 -5.79 7.74 -9.32
N GLN A 179 -4.70 7.21 -9.91
CA GLN A 179 -4.72 6.36 -11.10
C GLN A 179 -5.05 4.90 -10.80
N ILE A 180 -5.07 4.50 -9.51
CA ILE A 180 -5.28 3.11 -9.10
C ILE A 180 -6.64 2.99 -8.42
N HIS A 181 -7.55 2.27 -9.06
CA HIS A 181 -8.90 2.04 -8.56
C HIS A 181 -8.94 0.89 -7.55
N LEU A 182 -9.80 1.02 -6.53
CA LEU A 182 -9.88 0.09 -5.41
C LEU A 182 -10.67 -1.21 -5.69
N ASN A 183 -11.47 -1.27 -6.73
CA ASN A 183 -12.36 -2.42 -6.96
C ASN A 183 -11.64 -3.75 -7.16
N ASN A 184 -10.42 -3.72 -7.69
CA ASN A 184 -9.56 -4.90 -7.89
C ASN A 184 -8.55 -5.10 -6.75
N VAL A 185 -8.55 -4.23 -5.73
CA VAL A 185 -7.60 -4.32 -4.62
C VAL A 185 -8.14 -5.27 -3.54
N ASP A 186 -7.30 -6.18 -3.09
CA ASP A 186 -7.56 -7.07 -1.95
C ASP A 186 -7.15 -6.41 -0.64
N ARG A 187 -5.92 -5.88 -0.60
CA ARG A 187 -5.37 -5.17 0.55
C ARG A 187 -4.25 -4.23 0.13
N ILE A 188 -3.89 -3.31 1.02
CA ILE A 188 -2.72 -2.47 0.86
C ILE A 188 -1.79 -2.76 2.04
N GLU A 189 -0.54 -3.08 1.75
CA GLU A 189 0.49 -3.34 2.72
C GLU A 189 1.45 -2.14 2.77
N ILE A 190 1.66 -1.57 3.95
CA ILE A 190 2.50 -0.40 4.16
C ILE A 190 3.62 -0.80 5.11
N VAL A 191 4.85 -0.80 4.62
CA VAL A 191 6.05 -0.98 5.45
C VAL A 191 6.59 0.41 5.77
N LYS A 192 6.73 0.71 7.06
CA LYS A 192 7.22 2.01 7.55
C LYS A 192 8.70 1.92 7.92
N GLY A 193 9.49 2.89 7.46
CA GLY A 193 10.93 2.97 7.67
C GLY A 193 11.79 2.41 6.52
N PRO A 194 13.13 2.42 6.65
CA PRO A 194 14.05 2.07 5.58
C PRO A 194 13.78 0.69 5.00
N SER A 195 13.55 0.59 3.69
CA SER A 195 13.19 -0.64 2.99
C SER A 195 13.98 -0.86 1.70
N SER A 196 15.01 -0.05 1.46
CA SER A 196 15.86 -0.13 0.26
C SER A 196 16.61 -1.45 0.14
N SER A 197 16.82 -2.18 1.23
CA SER A 197 17.46 -3.51 1.22
C SER A 197 16.70 -4.59 0.42
N LEU A 198 15.39 -4.40 0.18
CA LEU A 198 14.58 -5.31 -0.66
C LEU A 198 14.10 -4.62 -1.94
N TYR A 199 13.78 -3.33 -1.87
CA TYR A 199 13.06 -2.61 -2.92
C TYR A 199 13.90 -1.55 -3.63
N GLY A 200 15.17 -1.37 -3.24
CA GLY A 200 16.13 -0.50 -3.92
C GLY A 200 15.83 0.99 -3.74
N SER A 201 16.02 1.72 -4.81
CA SER A 201 15.82 3.18 -4.86
C SER A 201 14.43 3.60 -4.39
N GLU A 202 14.36 4.75 -3.68
CA GLU A 202 13.12 5.41 -3.23
C GLU A 202 12.41 4.75 -2.04
N ALA A 203 12.80 3.54 -1.61
CA ALA A 203 12.23 2.90 -0.42
C ALA A 203 12.88 3.41 0.89
N MET A 204 13.14 4.73 1.00
CA MET A 204 13.81 5.36 2.15
C MET A 204 12.86 5.60 3.32
N ALA A 205 11.65 6.06 3.04
CA ALA A 205 10.57 6.28 4.02
C ALA A 205 9.73 5.02 4.24
N GLY A 206 9.72 4.12 3.26
CA GLY A 206 8.94 2.90 3.30
C GLY A 206 8.43 2.46 1.93
N VAL A 207 7.54 1.47 1.98
CA VAL A 207 6.93 0.86 0.78
C VAL A 207 5.42 0.80 0.96
N VAL A 208 4.68 1.15 -0.08
CA VAL A 208 3.25 0.94 -0.20
C VAL A 208 3.00 -0.06 -1.32
N ASN A 209 2.63 -1.28 -0.98
CA ASN A 209 2.35 -2.34 -1.93
C ASN A 209 0.84 -2.58 -2.02
N ILE A 210 0.29 -2.39 -3.20
CA ILE A 210 -1.12 -2.57 -3.51
C ILE A 210 -1.30 -3.98 -4.05
N ILE A 211 -1.92 -4.84 -3.25
CA ILE A 211 -2.12 -6.26 -3.62
C ILE A 211 -3.50 -6.40 -4.25
N THR A 212 -3.54 -6.91 -5.48
CA THR A 212 -4.79 -7.16 -6.19
C THR A 212 -5.43 -8.48 -5.76
N LYS A 213 -6.73 -8.59 -5.98
CA LYS A 213 -7.50 -9.80 -5.67
C LYS A 213 -6.97 -10.99 -6.46
N LYS A 214 -6.69 -12.11 -5.77
CA LYS A 214 -6.15 -13.34 -6.36
C LYS A 214 -7.14 -14.01 -7.31
N HIS A 215 -6.64 -14.79 -8.24
CA HIS A 215 -7.42 -15.52 -9.26
C HIS A 215 -8.36 -16.62 -8.71
N ALA A 216 -8.19 -17.03 -7.45
CA ALA A 216 -8.74 -18.29 -6.93
C ALA A 216 -10.26 -18.29 -6.64
N ALA A 217 -10.91 -17.13 -6.52
CA ALA A 217 -12.34 -17.07 -6.16
C ALA A 217 -13.19 -16.73 -7.38
N LYS A 218 -14.12 -17.64 -7.76
CA LYS A 218 -15.15 -17.34 -8.77
C LYS A 218 -16.01 -16.18 -8.26
N SER A 219 -16.04 -15.07 -8.97
CA SER A 219 -16.90 -13.95 -8.62
C SER A 219 -17.10 -12.98 -9.78
N ILE A 220 -18.25 -12.33 -9.77
CA ILE A 220 -18.57 -11.20 -10.63
C ILE A 220 -18.92 -10.03 -9.71
N SER A 221 -18.26 -8.91 -9.88
CA SER A 221 -18.62 -7.70 -9.14
C SER A 221 -18.73 -6.49 -10.06
N VAL A 222 -19.71 -5.65 -9.76
CA VAL A 222 -19.96 -4.39 -10.46
C VAL A 222 -20.16 -3.31 -9.42
N PHE A 223 -19.59 -2.14 -9.65
CA PHE A 223 -19.92 -0.97 -8.84
C PHE A 223 -20.07 0.28 -9.70
N GLY A 224 -20.91 1.19 -9.23
CA GLY A 224 -21.02 2.55 -9.73
C GLY A 224 -21.06 3.53 -8.56
N ARG A 225 -20.41 4.68 -8.72
CA ARG A 225 -20.51 5.81 -7.78
C ARG A 225 -20.71 7.09 -8.58
N HIS A 226 -21.59 7.92 -8.08
CA HIS A 226 -21.83 9.27 -8.59
C HIS A 226 -21.69 10.28 -7.47
N ASP A 227 -20.90 11.32 -7.72
CA ASP A 227 -20.65 12.41 -6.78
C ASP A 227 -21.30 13.70 -7.28
N SER A 228 -21.71 14.57 -6.36
CA SER A 228 -22.23 15.90 -6.63
C SER A 228 -21.64 16.90 -5.65
N ASN A 229 -21.23 18.06 -6.14
CA ASN A 229 -20.75 19.18 -5.34
C ASN A 229 -21.89 20.18 -5.09
N PHE A 230 -21.82 20.90 -3.98
CA PHE A 230 -22.63 22.10 -3.78
C PHE A 230 -22.00 23.26 -4.56
N ASN A 231 -22.85 24.01 -5.26
CA ASN A 231 -22.44 25.20 -5.98
C ASN A 231 -22.97 26.45 -5.25
N GLU A 232 -22.08 27.23 -4.66
CA GLU A 232 -22.44 28.47 -3.96
C GLU A 232 -23.00 29.55 -4.91
N ASP A 233 -22.45 29.62 -6.15
CA ASP A 233 -22.86 30.60 -7.16
C ASP A 233 -24.24 30.32 -7.79
N SER A 234 -24.78 29.12 -7.64
CA SER A 234 -26.07 28.70 -8.20
C SER A 234 -27.16 28.48 -7.15
N ASN A 235 -27.24 29.28 -6.11
CA ASN A 235 -28.22 29.16 -5.02
C ASN A 235 -28.16 27.81 -4.30
N ASN A 236 -26.96 27.29 -4.00
CA ASN A 236 -26.74 26.02 -3.33
C ASN A 236 -27.33 24.79 -4.06
N LYS A 237 -27.39 24.83 -5.38
CA LYS A 237 -27.84 23.67 -6.16
C LYS A 237 -26.75 22.62 -6.29
N LEU A 238 -27.13 21.35 -6.12
CA LEU A 238 -26.27 20.21 -6.38
C LEU A 238 -25.89 20.13 -7.86
N GLN A 239 -24.62 20.10 -8.16
CA GLN A 239 -24.10 19.90 -9.50
C GLN A 239 -23.34 18.56 -9.59
N SER A 240 -23.65 17.76 -10.63
CA SER A 240 -22.93 16.53 -10.93
C SER A 240 -21.43 16.81 -11.11
N SER A 241 -20.58 16.10 -10.38
CA SER A 241 -19.14 16.29 -10.46
C SER A 241 -18.42 15.07 -11.00
N ASP A 242 -18.46 13.95 -10.28
CA ASP A 242 -17.64 12.79 -10.60
C ASP A 242 -18.51 11.56 -10.85
N GLY A 243 -18.02 10.70 -11.73
CA GLY A 243 -18.62 9.40 -12.00
C GLY A 243 -17.57 8.31 -12.01
N TYR A 244 -17.86 7.19 -11.36
CA TYR A 244 -17.00 6.02 -11.31
C TYR A 244 -17.80 4.78 -11.69
N PHE A 245 -17.18 3.91 -12.47
CA PHE A 245 -17.73 2.61 -12.83
C PHE A 245 -16.62 1.57 -12.78
N GLY A 246 -16.94 0.41 -12.22
CA GLY A 246 -16.01 -0.71 -12.16
C GLY A 246 -16.70 -2.04 -12.35
N PHE A 247 -16.01 -2.92 -13.07
CA PHE A 247 -16.44 -4.27 -13.38
C PHE A 247 -15.27 -5.23 -13.17
N ASP A 248 -15.51 -6.32 -12.42
CA ASP A 248 -14.50 -7.34 -12.13
C ASP A 248 -15.13 -8.73 -12.30
N ILE A 249 -14.53 -9.56 -13.14
CA ILE A 249 -14.87 -10.98 -13.31
C ILE A 249 -13.66 -11.82 -12.97
N ARG A 250 -13.83 -12.82 -12.14
CA ARG A 250 -12.90 -13.90 -11.88
C ARG A 250 -13.59 -15.22 -12.11
N GLN A 251 -12.98 -16.06 -12.91
CA GLN A 251 -13.57 -17.32 -13.33
C GLN A 251 -12.51 -18.40 -13.42
N ASN A 252 -12.86 -19.60 -12.93
CA ASN A 252 -12.06 -20.79 -13.08
C ASN A 252 -12.65 -21.61 -14.24
N PHE A 253 -11.81 -21.97 -15.18
CA PHE A 253 -12.17 -22.84 -16.30
C PHE A 253 -11.16 -23.96 -16.43
N LYS A 254 -11.58 -25.20 -16.19
CA LYS A 254 -10.70 -26.36 -16.10
C LYS A 254 -9.56 -26.12 -15.09
N LYS A 255 -8.31 -26.13 -15.57
CA LYS A 255 -7.13 -25.84 -14.74
C LYS A 255 -6.72 -24.38 -14.73
N SER A 256 -7.34 -23.53 -15.56
CA SER A 256 -6.96 -22.12 -15.70
C SER A 256 -7.85 -21.20 -14.88
N ASN A 257 -7.27 -20.15 -14.35
CA ASN A 257 -7.95 -19.08 -13.64
C ASN A 257 -7.80 -17.79 -14.45
N TYR A 258 -8.92 -17.08 -14.64
CA TYR A 258 -8.97 -15.84 -15.40
C TYR A 258 -9.48 -14.71 -14.52
N LYS A 259 -8.93 -13.53 -14.76
CA LYS A 259 -9.40 -12.29 -14.13
C LYS A 259 -9.52 -11.21 -15.22
N ILE A 260 -10.65 -10.52 -15.24
CA ILE A 260 -10.88 -9.36 -16.10
C ILE A 260 -11.39 -8.24 -15.20
N ASN A 261 -10.75 -7.08 -15.25
CA ASN A 261 -11.16 -5.92 -14.50
C ASN A 261 -11.15 -4.69 -15.42
N VAL A 262 -12.24 -3.92 -15.38
CA VAL A 262 -12.39 -2.67 -16.13
C VAL A 262 -12.84 -1.59 -15.17
N ASN A 263 -12.17 -0.44 -15.20
CA ASN A 263 -12.55 0.74 -14.42
C ASN A 263 -12.58 1.96 -15.30
N ARG A 264 -13.55 2.81 -15.06
CA ARG A 264 -13.65 4.14 -15.65
C ARG A 264 -13.99 5.15 -14.57
N SER A 265 -13.31 6.29 -14.59
CA SER A 265 -13.68 7.45 -13.81
C SER A 265 -13.71 8.70 -14.67
N SER A 266 -14.65 9.58 -14.38
CA SER A 266 -14.76 10.91 -14.96
C SER A 266 -14.86 11.89 -13.79
N LEU A 267 -13.86 12.72 -13.62
CA LEU A 267 -13.73 13.67 -12.52
C LEU A 267 -13.94 15.06 -13.08
N ASN A 268 -14.88 15.80 -12.51
CA ASN A 268 -15.13 17.19 -12.83
C ASN A 268 -14.81 18.03 -11.59
N LYS A 269 -13.64 18.62 -11.58
CA LYS A 269 -13.17 19.53 -10.54
C LYS A 269 -13.29 20.97 -10.99
N ASP A 270 -14.24 21.27 -11.88
CA ASP A 270 -14.53 22.64 -12.29
C ASP A 270 -14.81 23.44 -11.01
N LYS A 271 -13.88 24.35 -10.65
CA LYS A 271 -14.11 25.26 -9.55
C LYS A 271 -15.19 26.21 -9.94
N LEU A 272 -16.16 26.26 -9.10
CA LEU A 272 -17.31 27.10 -9.14
C LEU A 272 -16.95 28.55 -8.78
N ASN A 273 -15.67 28.82 -8.48
CA ASN A 273 -15.19 30.14 -8.12
C ASN A 273 -14.83 30.97 -9.34
N SER A 274 -15.53 32.05 -9.53
CA SER A 274 -15.21 33.37 -10.16
C SER A 274 -14.25 33.44 -11.36
N GLN A 275 -13.59 32.38 -11.79
CA GLN A 275 -12.56 32.39 -12.83
C GLN A 275 -12.79 31.49 -14.05
N ASN A 276 -14.01 31.00 -14.32
CA ASN A 276 -14.29 30.16 -15.50
C ASN A 276 -13.22 29.06 -15.72
N SER A 277 -12.81 28.35 -14.66
CA SER A 277 -11.80 27.31 -14.75
C SER A 277 -12.45 25.95 -15.00
N ILE A 278 -12.04 25.29 -16.06
CA ILE A 278 -12.38 23.89 -16.35
C ILE A 278 -11.26 23.01 -15.79
N ASN A 279 -11.61 21.94 -15.08
CA ASN A 279 -10.65 20.94 -14.62
C ASN A 279 -11.31 19.55 -14.68
N ARG A 280 -11.16 18.89 -15.83
CA ARG A 280 -11.78 17.59 -16.14
C ARG A 280 -10.72 16.54 -16.33
N THR A 281 -10.93 15.37 -15.72
CA THR A 281 -10.04 14.23 -15.85
C THR A 281 -10.87 12.99 -16.16
N GLY A 282 -10.60 12.36 -17.30
CA GLY A 282 -11.14 11.04 -17.66
C GLY A 282 -10.08 9.97 -17.53
N LYS A 283 -10.37 8.87 -16.85
CA LYS A 283 -9.46 7.72 -16.68
C LYS A 283 -10.17 6.43 -17.04
N ILE A 284 -9.44 5.52 -17.66
CA ILE A 284 -9.91 4.15 -17.93
C ILE A 284 -8.75 3.17 -17.73
N SER A 285 -9.02 2.04 -17.09
CA SER A 285 -8.08 0.94 -16.95
C SER A 285 -8.71 -0.39 -17.32
N TYR A 286 -7.92 -1.23 -17.98
CA TYR A 286 -8.23 -2.61 -18.32
C TYR A 286 -7.14 -3.49 -17.73
N ASN A 287 -7.54 -4.53 -17.02
CA ASN A 287 -6.63 -5.54 -16.50
C ASN A 287 -7.14 -6.91 -16.91
N PHE A 288 -6.26 -7.71 -17.49
CA PHE A 288 -6.50 -9.11 -17.77
C PHE A 288 -5.43 -9.94 -17.08
N GLY A 289 -5.83 -10.96 -16.36
CA GLY A 289 -4.91 -11.90 -15.73
C GLY A 289 -5.29 -13.34 -16.08
N TRP A 290 -4.26 -14.15 -16.32
CA TRP A 290 -4.39 -15.58 -16.55
C TRP A 290 -3.37 -16.30 -15.70
N LYS A 291 -3.84 -17.33 -14.98
CA LYS A 291 -3.00 -18.23 -14.19
C LYS A 291 -3.25 -19.67 -14.58
N TYR A 292 -2.20 -20.39 -14.90
CA TYR A 292 -2.23 -21.81 -15.22
C TYR A 292 -1.35 -22.59 -14.24
N PRO A 293 -1.93 -23.41 -13.33
CA PRO A 293 -1.17 -24.32 -12.50
C PRO A 293 -0.74 -25.51 -13.36
N ILE A 294 0.56 -25.62 -13.65
CA ILE A 294 1.15 -26.72 -14.39
C ILE A 294 1.15 -27.98 -13.53
N SER A 295 1.52 -27.81 -12.25
CA SER A 295 1.48 -28.85 -11.22
C SER A 295 1.16 -28.22 -9.85
N SER A 296 1.23 -28.99 -8.77
CA SER A 296 1.05 -28.49 -7.40
C SER A 296 2.13 -27.47 -6.98
N ILE A 297 3.31 -27.52 -7.61
CA ILE A 297 4.46 -26.68 -7.28
C ILE A 297 4.88 -25.75 -8.43
N HIS A 298 4.29 -25.86 -9.61
CA HIS A 298 4.61 -25.05 -10.79
C HIS A 298 3.40 -24.32 -11.31
N SER A 299 3.51 -23.02 -11.54
CA SER A 299 2.47 -22.22 -12.18
C SER A 299 3.05 -21.17 -13.13
N LEU A 300 2.24 -20.82 -14.13
CA LEU A 300 2.49 -19.72 -15.06
C LEU A 300 1.40 -18.69 -14.89
N GLU A 301 1.77 -17.42 -14.79
CA GLU A 301 0.85 -16.30 -14.66
C GLU A 301 1.19 -15.24 -15.72
N VAL A 302 0.16 -14.68 -16.35
CA VAL A 302 0.26 -13.58 -17.31
C VAL A 302 -0.69 -12.49 -16.86
N ASP A 303 -0.17 -11.29 -16.70
CA ASP A 303 -0.99 -10.11 -16.42
C ASP A 303 -0.75 -9.02 -17.48
N LEU A 304 -1.85 -8.49 -17.99
CA LEU A 304 -1.88 -7.40 -18.96
C LEU A 304 -2.64 -6.23 -18.35
N THR A 305 -2.03 -5.06 -18.36
CA THR A 305 -2.67 -3.82 -17.89
C THR A 305 -2.58 -2.75 -18.95
N ALA A 306 -3.70 -2.09 -19.25
CA ALA A 306 -3.74 -0.90 -20.08
C ALA A 306 -4.44 0.22 -19.32
N PHE A 307 -3.82 1.38 -19.25
CA PHE A 307 -4.33 2.57 -18.58
C PHE A 307 -4.26 3.77 -19.51
N SER A 308 -5.32 4.59 -19.51
CA SER A 308 -5.36 5.86 -20.23
C SER A 308 -5.99 6.94 -19.35
N GLN A 309 -5.41 8.13 -19.40
CA GLN A 309 -5.91 9.34 -18.72
C GLN A 309 -5.87 10.52 -19.68
N ASN A 310 -6.94 11.33 -19.65
CA ASN A 310 -7.01 12.60 -20.35
C ASN A 310 -7.38 13.68 -19.35
N ASP A 311 -6.56 14.73 -19.24
CA ASP A 311 -6.81 15.89 -18.41
C ASP A 311 -7.01 17.11 -19.31
N ASP A 312 -8.11 17.82 -19.11
CA ASP A 312 -8.40 19.11 -19.73
C ASP A 312 -8.55 20.15 -18.61
N ARG A 313 -7.65 21.12 -18.61
CA ARG A 313 -7.66 22.21 -17.63
C ARG A 313 -7.62 23.54 -18.38
N LYS A 314 -8.53 24.41 -18.02
CA LYS A 314 -8.63 25.75 -18.58
C LYS A 314 -8.83 26.78 -17.49
N SER A 315 -8.06 27.84 -17.55
CA SER A 315 -8.21 29.06 -16.75
C SER A 315 -8.26 30.28 -17.67
N LYS A 316 -8.37 31.47 -17.13
CA LYS A 316 -8.27 32.71 -17.93
C LYS A 316 -6.91 32.85 -18.64
N LEU A 317 -5.84 32.36 -18.00
CA LEU A 317 -4.46 32.54 -18.46
C LEU A 317 -3.91 31.35 -19.21
N ASN A 318 -4.33 30.14 -18.89
CA ASN A 318 -3.75 28.90 -19.42
C ASN A 318 -4.82 27.86 -19.75
N GLN A 319 -4.61 27.16 -20.86
CA GLN A 319 -5.29 25.90 -21.15
C GLN A 319 -4.24 24.80 -21.29
N THR A 320 -4.41 23.69 -20.59
CA THR A 320 -3.51 22.54 -20.66
C THR A 320 -4.28 21.26 -20.98
N ASP A 321 -3.82 20.51 -21.95
CA ASP A 321 -4.31 19.19 -22.32
C ASP A 321 -3.20 18.17 -22.02
N THR A 322 -3.48 17.17 -21.16
CA THR A 322 -2.54 16.10 -20.85
C THR A 322 -3.16 14.76 -21.21
N GLN A 323 -2.43 13.95 -21.96
CA GLN A 323 -2.79 12.58 -22.28
C GLN A 323 -1.72 11.64 -21.73
N ILE A 324 -2.13 10.63 -20.97
CA ILE A 324 -1.25 9.61 -20.40
C ILE A 324 -1.74 8.24 -20.87
N LYS A 325 -0.83 7.41 -21.34
CA LYS A 325 -1.06 5.99 -21.64
C LYS A 325 0.01 5.15 -20.95
N ARG A 326 -0.38 4.06 -20.31
CA ARG A 326 0.52 3.06 -19.73
C ARG A 326 0.04 1.67 -20.10
N ASN A 327 0.95 0.84 -20.58
CA ASN A 327 0.68 -0.55 -20.90
C ASN A 327 1.76 -1.40 -20.23
N ASP A 328 1.35 -2.37 -19.44
CA ASP A 328 2.21 -3.31 -18.74
C ASP A 328 1.86 -4.73 -19.15
N ILE A 329 2.88 -5.54 -19.37
CA ILE A 329 2.78 -6.98 -19.64
C ILE A 329 3.74 -7.65 -18.67
N SER A 330 3.27 -8.59 -17.88
CA SER A 330 4.12 -9.43 -17.04
C SER A 330 3.86 -10.91 -17.26
N LEU A 331 4.94 -11.68 -17.22
CA LEU A 331 4.96 -13.13 -17.25
C LEU A 331 5.68 -13.61 -16.00
N VAL A 332 5.00 -14.39 -15.17
CA VAL A 332 5.57 -14.94 -13.95
C VAL A 332 5.53 -16.45 -13.99
N TYR A 333 6.70 -17.08 -13.84
CA TYR A 333 6.82 -18.53 -13.65
C TYR A 333 7.23 -18.80 -12.21
N LYS A 334 6.41 -19.55 -11.49
CA LYS A 334 6.66 -19.96 -10.10
C LYS A 334 6.96 -21.44 -10.02
N SER A 335 7.99 -21.77 -9.26
CA SER A 335 8.30 -23.13 -8.84
C SER A 335 8.40 -23.19 -7.31
N LEU A 336 8.73 -24.34 -6.74
CA LEU A 336 8.77 -24.54 -5.28
C LEU A 336 9.55 -23.45 -4.53
N ASN A 337 10.73 -23.10 -5.02
CA ASN A 337 11.63 -22.12 -4.38
C ASN A 337 11.99 -20.92 -5.26
N PHE A 338 11.64 -20.94 -6.55
CA PHE A 338 12.01 -19.91 -7.51
C PHE A 338 10.80 -19.24 -8.11
N GLU A 339 10.90 -17.94 -8.28
CA GLU A 339 9.99 -17.13 -9.07
C GLU A 339 10.77 -16.37 -10.12
N HIS A 340 10.36 -16.47 -11.38
CA HIS A 340 10.91 -15.72 -12.49
C HIS A 340 9.84 -14.73 -12.97
N LEU A 341 10.18 -13.46 -13.01
CA LEU A 341 9.36 -12.40 -13.58
C LEU A 341 10.05 -11.84 -14.81
N ILE A 342 9.32 -11.74 -15.92
CA ILE A 342 9.67 -10.90 -17.05
C ILE A 342 8.57 -9.86 -17.20
N ARG A 343 8.92 -8.59 -17.21
CA ARG A 343 7.96 -7.50 -17.34
C ARG A 343 8.40 -6.49 -18.39
N MET A 344 7.43 -6.02 -19.16
CA MET A 344 7.58 -4.90 -20.10
C MET A 344 6.55 -3.84 -19.77
N SER A 345 6.99 -2.61 -19.59
CA SER A 345 6.12 -1.47 -19.30
C SER A 345 6.42 -0.33 -20.25
N LYS A 346 5.36 0.26 -20.81
CA LYS A 346 5.45 1.42 -21.68
C LYS A 346 4.59 2.54 -21.15
N TYR A 347 5.17 3.71 -21.00
CA TYR A 347 4.50 4.94 -20.61
C TYR A 347 4.66 6.00 -21.70
N ASP A 348 3.59 6.70 -22.05
CA ASP A 348 3.58 7.80 -23.03
C ASP A 348 2.72 8.94 -22.47
N ARG A 349 3.35 10.07 -22.19
CA ARG A 349 2.69 11.30 -21.76
C ARG A 349 2.87 12.38 -22.82
N LYS A 350 1.74 12.94 -23.25
CA LYS A 350 1.69 14.11 -24.09
C LYS A 350 1.12 15.27 -23.28
N TYR A 351 1.74 16.41 -23.40
CA TYR A 351 1.32 17.66 -22.76
C TYR A 351 1.28 18.78 -23.77
N LEU A 352 0.20 19.52 -23.76
CA LEU A 352 0.00 20.72 -24.58
C LEU A 352 -0.44 21.86 -23.67
N GLN A 353 0.25 23.00 -23.74
CA GLN A 353 -0.14 24.25 -23.09
C GLN A 353 -0.34 25.32 -24.13
N LYS A 354 -1.45 26.03 -24.05
CA LYS A 354 -1.81 27.13 -24.94
C LYS A 354 -2.49 28.30 -24.20
N ARG A 355 -2.46 29.44 -24.81
CA ARG A 355 -3.15 30.66 -24.33
C ARG A 355 -4.60 30.64 -24.79
N PRO A 356 -5.59 30.71 -23.87
CA PRO A 356 -7.02 30.59 -24.24
C PRO A 356 -7.56 31.69 -25.16
N TRP A 357 -6.94 32.87 -25.17
CA TRP A 357 -7.42 34.04 -25.90
C TRP A 357 -6.96 34.11 -27.36
N ASN A 358 -5.87 33.44 -27.70
CA ASN A 358 -5.33 33.46 -29.09
C ASN A 358 -4.88 32.10 -29.60
N ASN A 359 -5.07 31.02 -28.82
CA ASN A 359 -4.65 29.65 -29.11
C ASN A 359 -3.14 29.49 -29.36
N PHE A 360 -2.31 30.47 -29.01
CA PHE A 360 -0.87 30.35 -29.12
C PHE A 360 -0.37 29.19 -28.25
N ILE A 361 0.48 28.35 -28.81
CA ILE A 361 1.05 27.18 -28.14
C ILE A 361 2.31 27.60 -27.38
N ASP A 362 2.25 27.60 -26.07
CA ASP A 362 3.38 27.92 -25.20
C ASP A 362 4.31 26.70 -24.98
N SER A 363 3.74 25.50 -24.90
CA SER A 363 4.54 24.28 -24.71
C SER A 363 3.85 23.07 -25.33
N ARG A 364 4.65 22.23 -25.97
CA ARG A 364 4.21 20.93 -26.49
C ARG A 364 5.27 19.89 -26.13
N ASP A 365 4.97 19.07 -25.11
CA ASP A 365 5.90 18.10 -24.60
C ASP A 365 5.42 16.67 -24.81
N ARG A 366 6.36 15.80 -25.05
CA ARG A 366 6.11 14.36 -25.04
C ARG A 366 7.20 13.64 -24.29
N THR A 367 6.80 12.81 -23.36
CA THR A 367 7.68 11.94 -22.57
C THR A 367 7.27 10.49 -22.75
N LYS A 368 8.21 9.63 -23.06
CA LYS A 368 8.03 8.19 -23.14
C LYS A 368 9.04 7.50 -22.22
N GLU A 369 8.58 6.46 -21.54
CA GLU A 369 9.42 5.55 -20.76
C GLU A 369 9.11 4.13 -21.21
N ASP A 370 10.13 3.41 -21.69
CA ASP A 370 10.06 1.99 -21.95
C ASP A 370 10.93 1.27 -20.92
N LEU A 371 10.36 0.30 -20.21
CA LEU A 371 11.04 -0.47 -19.17
C LEU A 371 10.93 -1.95 -19.52
N ILE A 372 12.05 -2.66 -19.43
CA ILE A 372 12.13 -4.12 -19.44
C ILE A 372 12.79 -4.53 -18.14
N GLU A 373 12.15 -5.44 -17.43
CA GLU A 373 12.58 -5.95 -16.13
C GLU A 373 12.61 -7.46 -16.18
N TYR A 374 13.69 -8.01 -15.66
CA TYR A 374 13.81 -9.41 -15.33
C TYR A 374 14.16 -9.53 -13.86
N GLU A 375 13.38 -10.31 -13.11
CA GLU A 375 13.66 -10.62 -11.72
C GLU A 375 13.66 -12.15 -11.51
N LEU A 376 14.67 -12.64 -10.81
CA LEU A 376 14.74 -13.98 -10.30
C LEU A 376 14.74 -13.92 -8.78
N GLU A 377 13.72 -14.48 -8.15
CA GLU A 377 13.64 -14.67 -6.71
C GLU A 377 13.88 -16.13 -6.31
N PHE A 378 14.59 -16.30 -5.23
CA PHE A 378 14.78 -17.57 -4.54
C PHE A 378 14.30 -17.44 -3.10
N ASN A 379 13.31 -18.26 -2.73
CA ASN A 379 12.72 -18.30 -1.39
C ASN A 379 12.83 -19.71 -0.81
N ARG A 380 13.52 -19.86 0.32
CA ARG A 380 13.68 -21.15 0.98
C ARG A 380 13.45 -21.05 2.49
N LYS A 381 12.55 -21.89 2.96
CA LYS A 381 12.25 -22.01 4.39
C LYS A 381 13.09 -23.14 4.99
N PHE A 382 13.77 -22.83 6.09
CA PHE A 382 14.45 -23.76 6.98
C PHE A 382 13.61 -23.92 8.26
N SER A 383 14.05 -24.75 9.19
CA SER A 383 13.33 -24.99 10.45
C SER A 383 13.04 -23.71 11.26
N SER A 384 14.02 -22.82 11.38
CA SER A 384 13.89 -21.57 12.17
C SER A 384 14.14 -20.31 11.35
N SER A 385 14.45 -20.40 10.08
CA SER A 385 14.82 -19.27 9.23
C SER A 385 14.17 -19.37 7.86
N THR A 386 13.98 -18.22 7.22
CA THR A 386 13.60 -18.13 5.81
C THR A 386 14.59 -17.24 5.10
N LEU A 387 15.15 -17.72 4.01
CA LEU A 387 16.04 -16.96 3.12
C LEU A 387 15.25 -16.53 1.89
N SER A 388 15.26 -15.22 1.61
CA SER A 388 14.78 -14.61 0.38
C SER A 388 15.94 -13.94 -0.31
N SER A 389 16.24 -14.28 -1.54
CA SER A 389 17.33 -13.68 -2.32
C SER A 389 16.89 -13.50 -3.76
N GLY A 390 17.46 -12.52 -4.45
CA GLY A 390 17.11 -12.32 -5.85
C GLY A 390 18.12 -11.48 -6.61
N ILE A 391 17.95 -11.55 -7.93
CA ILE A 391 18.66 -10.72 -8.91
C ILE A 391 17.60 -10.01 -9.73
N GLU A 392 17.76 -8.71 -9.88
CA GLU A 392 16.89 -7.85 -10.67
C GLU A 392 17.74 -7.14 -11.75
N ILE A 393 17.26 -7.15 -12.96
CA ILE A 393 17.88 -6.49 -14.11
C ILE A 393 16.83 -5.58 -14.72
N ILE A 394 17.10 -4.28 -14.72
CA ILE A 394 16.22 -3.26 -15.30
C ILE A 394 16.94 -2.56 -16.46
N TYR A 395 16.26 -2.52 -17.58
CA TYR A 395 16.62 -1.72 -18.73
C TYR A 395 15.55 -0.65 -18.95
N ALA A 396 15.90 0.61 -18.72
CA ALA A 396 14.99 1.74 -18.83
C ALA A 396 15.45 2.73 -19.90
N ASN A 397 14.55 3.02 -20.85
CA ASN A 397 14.74 4.00 -21.90
C ASN A 397 13.78 5.17 -21.71
N TYR A 398 14.33 6.37 -21.56
CA TYR A 398 13.58 7.60 -21.41
C TYR A 398 13.76 8.47 -22.64
N THR A 399 12.66 8.90 -23.27
CA THR A 399 12.65 9.80 -24.42
C THR A 399 11.78 11.00 -24.11
N SER A 400 12.34 12.21 -24.26
CA SER A 400 11.58 13.45 -24.05
C SER A 400 12.20 14.59 -24.85
N ASN A 401 11.35 15.48 -25.38
CA ASN A 401 11.81 16.73 -25.99
C ASN A 401 12.25 17.78 -24.93
N ARG A 402 12.13 17.46 -23.64
CA ARG A 402 12.65 18.29 -22.54
C ARG A 402 14.07 17.92 -22.13
N ILE A 403 14.70 16.91 -22.73
CA ILE A 403 16.08 16.54 -22.43
C ILE A 403 16.99 16.80 -23.63
N LYS A 404 18.20 17.28 -23.36
CA LYS A 404 19.16 17.77 -24.35
C LYS A 404 19.43 16.79 -25.50
N LEU A 405 19.60 15.51 -25.20
CA LEU A 405 19.87 14.47 -26.20
C LEU A 405 18.60 13.76 -26.71
N GLY A 406 17.41 14.20 -26.31
CA GLY A 406 16.14 13.61 -26.68
C GLY A 406 15.88 12.19 -26.14
N LYS A 407 16.94 11.42 -25.83
CA LYS A 407 16.87 10.03 -25.38
C LYS A 407 17.99 9.71 -24.39
N GLN A 408 17.68 8.98 -23.33
CA GLN A 408 18.63 8.47 -22.32
C GLN A 408 18.30 7.04 -21.93
N LEU A 409 19.36 6.27 -21.64
CA LEU A 409 19.26 4.88 -21.20
C LEU A 409 19.86 4.76 -19.80
N ILE A 410 19.19 4.05 -18.90
CA ILE A 410 19.73 3.64 -17.62
C ILE A 410 19.53 2.14 -17.45
N ASN A 411 20.62 1.45 -17.15
CA ASN A 411 20.60 0.04 -16.80
C ASN A 411 20.88 -0.10 -15.31
N ASN A 412 20.15 -0.98 -14.65
CA ASN A 412 20.41 -1.37 -13.27
C ASN A 412 20.50 -2.88 -13.16
N ILE A 413 21.52 -3.36 -12.46
CA ILE A 413 21.64 -4.75 -12.02
C ILE A 413 21.72 -4.72 -10.51
N SER A 414 20.82 -5.45 -9.87
CA SER A 414 20.74 -5.51 -8.42
C SER A 414 20.80 -6.94 -7.93
N PHE A 415 21.42 -7.12 -6.78
CA PHE A 415 21.35 -8.34 -5.99
C PHE A 415 20.83 -8.01 -4.61
N PHE A 416 19.87 -8.76 -4.11
CA PHE A 416 19.37 -8.62 -2.74
C PHE A 416 19.30 -9.96 -2.03
N SER A 417 19.45 -9.92 -0.71
CA SER A 417 19.26 -11.09 0.15
C SER A 417 18.76 -10.66 1.51
N GLN A 418 17.78 -11.39 2.05
CA GLN A 418 17.24 -11.21 3.39
C GLN A 418 17.12 -12.55 4.09
N LEU A 419 17.54 -12.61 5.32
CA LEU A 419 17.41 -13.74 6.23
C LEU A 419 16.50 -13.35 7.41
N ASP A 420 15.33 -13.98 7.47
CA ASP A 420 14.43 -13.88 8.59
C ASP A 420 14.62 -15.09 9.50
N THR A 421 14.93 -14.85 10.79
CA THR A 421 15.26 -15.91 11.73
C THR A 421 14.43 -15.80 13.00
N LYS A 422 13.84 -16.93 13.41
CA LYS A 422 13.21 -17.09 14.72
C LYS A 422 14.20 -17.76 15.68
N HIS A 423 14.85 -16.95 16.52
CA HIS A 423 15.87 -17.46 17.48
C HIS A 423 15.23 -18.20 18.66
N SER A 424 14.04 -17.75 19.08
CA SER A 424 13.24 -18.39 20.13
C SER A 424 11.76 -18.04 19.97
N SER A 425 10.91 -18.49 20.88
CA SER A 425 9.50 -18.06 20.93
C SER A 425 9.36 -16.55 21.18
N LYS A 426 10.37 -15.90 21.78
CA LYS A 426 10.35 -14.47 22.13
C LYS A 426 11.15 -13.58 21.19
N ILE A 427 12.17 -14.10 20.51
CA ILE A 427 13.12 -13.29 19.72
C ILE A 427 13.08 -13.72 18.27
N SER A 428 12.89 -12.75 17.39
CA SER A 428 13.08 -12.91 15.95
C SER A 428 13.84 -11.72 15.37
N SER A 429 14.57 -11.96 14.27
CA SER A 429 15.31 -10.93 13.55
C SER A 429 15.13 -11.07 12.05
N SER A 430 15.36 -9.97 11.35
CA SER A 430 15.45 -9.88 9.90
C SER A 430 16.70 -9.10 9.55
N SER A 431 17.57 -9.66 8.71
CA SER A 431 18.78 -9.03 8.23
C SER A 431 18.80 -9.05 6.72
N GLY A 432 18.93 -7.91 6.08
CA GLY A 432 18.88 -7.78 4.63
C GLY A 432 20.02 -6.91 4.11
N ILE A 433 20.45 -7.18 2.89
CA ILE A 433 21.41 -6.38 2.16
C ILE A 433 21.05 -6.36 0.68
N ARG A 434 21.24 -5.21 0.04
CA ARG A 434 21.07 -5.05 -1.40
C ARG A 434 22.26 -4.29 -1.98
N PHE A 435 22.66 -4.70 -3.17
CA PHE A 435 23.67 -4.06 -4.02
C PHE A 435 22.98 -3.61 -5.30
N ASP A 436 23.07 -2.33 -5.62
CA ASP A 436 22.53 -1.75 -6.85
C ASP A 436 23.67 -1.17 -7.68
N ARG A 437 23.85 -1.68 -8.91
CA ARG A 437 24.81 -1.18 -9.88
C ARG A 437 24.10 -0.56 -11.06
N TYR A 438 24.15 0.75 -11.13
CA TYR A 438 23.62 1.52 -12.26
C TYR A 438 24.70 1.83 -13.28
N SER A 439 24.30 2.04 -14.55
CA SER A 439 25.24 2.46 -15.61
C SER A 439 25.81 3.86 -15.40
N GLU A 440 25.12 4.69 -14.62
CA GLU A 440 25.34 6.14 -14.58
C GLU A 440 26.01 6.65 -13.29
N TYR A 441 26.16 5.82 -12.26
CA TYR A 441 26.78 6.19 -11.00
C TYR A 441 27.30 4.97 -10.24
N GLU A 442 28.01 5.21 -9.13
CA GLU A 442 28.66 4.18 -8.33
C GLU A 442 27.65 3.18 -7.74
N THR A 443 28.17 2.00 -7.40
CA THR A 443 27.38 0.96 -6.73
C THR A 443 26.91 1.46 -5.36
N VAL A 444 25.62 1.27 -5.08
CA VAL A 444 25.01 1.60 -3.80
C VAL A 444 24.74 0.33 -3.01
N ILE A 445 25.04 0.36 -1.71
CA ILE A 445 24.81 -0.76 -0.78
C ILE A 445 23.79 -0.32 0.25
N SER A 446 22.74 -1.10 0.42
CA SER A 446 21.63 -0.83 1.34
C SER A 446 21.45 -1.96 2.34
N PRO A 447 22.15 -1.96 3.49
CA PRO A 447 21.91 -2.91 4.57
C PRO A 447 20.68 -2.53 5.40
N ARG A 448 20.07 -3.54 6.02
CA ARG A 448 18.97 -3.40 6.99
C ARG A 448 19.06 -4.48 8.06
N ILE A 449 18.75 -4.10 9.30
CA ILE A 449 18.58 -5.03 10.41
C ILE A 449 17.30 -4.64 11.14
N ALA A 450 16.47 -5.65 11.45
CA ALA A 450 15.30 -5.48 12.30
C ALA A 450 15.26 -6.61 13.33
N SER A 451 14.76 -6.32 14.52
CA SER A 451 14.58 -7.29 15.58
C SER A 451 13.24 -7.08 16.28
N MET A 452 12.67 -8.16 16.76
CA MET A 452 11.45 -8.15 17.58
C MET A 452 11.67 -8.96 18.84
N TYR A 453 11.27 -8.37 19.97
CA TYR A 453 11.20 -9.02 21.27
C TYR A 453 9.74 -9.08 21.74
N LYS A 454 9.24 -10.30 22.00
CA LYS A 454 7.92 -10.55 22.59
C LYS A 454 8.10 -10.68 24.10
N PHE A 455 7.70 -9.67 24.88
CA PHE A 455 7.67 -9.76 26.34
C PHE A 455 6.71 -10.86 26.78
N ASN A 456 5.55 -10.90 26.12
CA ASN A 456 4.51 -11.91 26.25
C ASN A 456 3.66 -11.95 24.94
N ASN A 457 2.55 -12.66 24.95
CA ASN A 457 1.66 -12.76 23.79
C ASN A 457 0.98 -11.43 23.41
N HIS A 458 0.99 -10.45 24.31
CA HIS A 458 0.30 -9.17 24.14
C HIS A 458 1.26 -8.02 23.85
N LEU A 459 2.48 -8.02 24.37
CA LEU A 459 3.40 -6.90 24.30
C LEU A 459 4.65 -7.26 23.47
N LYS A 460 4.89 -6.47 22.40
CA LYS A 460 6.00 -6.65 21.46
C LYS A 460 6.75 -5.35 21.28
N LEU A 461 8.07 -5.43 21.29
CA LEU A 461 8.99 -4.35 20.91
C LEU A 461 9.62 -4.70 19.57
N ARG A 462 9.65 -3.75 18.63
CA ARG A 462 10.37 -3.88 17.37
C ARG A 462 11.38 -2.74 17.23
N LEU A 463 12.55 -3.09 16.77
CA LEU A 463 13.64 -2.17 16.46
C LEU A 463 14.05 -2.41 15.02
N SER A 464 14.28 -1.36 14.25
CA SER A 464 14.78 -1.47 12.89
C SER A 464 15.77 -0.34 12.60
N TRP A 465 16.83 -0.68 11.89
CA TRP A 465 17.81 0.24 11.36
C TRP A 465 18.14 -0.14 9.92
N GLY A 466 18.37 0.86 9.07
CA GLY A 466 18.81 0.61 7.69
C GLY A 466 19.28 1.86 6.97
N LEU A 467 20.06 1.63 5.93
CA LEU A 467 20.43 2.64 4.95
C LEU A 467 19.48 2.57 3.76
N GLY A 468 19.15 3.72 3.23
CA GLY A 468 18.34 3.85 2.01
C GLY A 468 18.99 4.82 1.04
N PHE A 469 18.55 4.77 -0.23
CA PHE A 469 19.00 5.71 -1.24
C PHE A 469 17.88 6.03 -2.25
N ARG A 470 18.07 7.14 -2.95
CA ARG A 470 17.29 7.51 -4.13
C ARG A 470 18.23 7.88 -5.28
N ALA A 471 18.05 7.20 -6.40
CA ALA A 471 18.73 7.54 -7.63
C ALA A 471 18.26 8.90 -8.18
N PRO A 472 19.14 9.74 -8.72
CA PRO A 472 18.73 10.91 -9.47
C PRO A 472 17.89 10.50 -10.69
N SER A 473 16.80 11.21 -10.93
CA SER A 473 15.91 10.92 -12.05
C SER A 473 16.46 11.41 -13.38
N PHE A 474 15.88 10.93 -14.47
CA PHE A 474 16.19 11.44 -15.82
C PHE A 474 16.01 12.95 -15.94
N ILE A 475 14.94 13.49 -15.34
CA ILE A 475 14.66 14.94 -15.37
C ILE A 475 15.74 15.69 -14.59
N GLU A 476 16.06 15.30 -13.37
CA GLU A 476 17.07 15.99 -12.56
C GLU A 476 18.46 16.00 -13.22
N ARG A 477 18.78 14.95 -13.99
CA ARG A 477 20.09 14.84 -14.65
C ARG A 477 20.16 15.47 -16.04
N TYR A 478 19.08 15.39 -16.84
CA TYR A 478 19.19 15.64 -18.27
C TYR A 478 18.20 16.66 -18.83
N ILE A 479 17.36 17.30 -18.02
CA ILE A 479 16.45 18.32 -18.49
C ILE A 479 17.24 19.47 -19.11
N ASP A 480 16.74 19.97 -20.26
CA ASP A 480 17.18 21.18 -20.92
C ASP A 480 15.93 21.79 -21.53
N TRP A 481 15.28 22.64 -20.75
CA TRP A 481 13.94 23.10 -21.07
C TRP A 481 13.78 24.58 -20.83
N ASP A 482 13.52 25.29 -21.92
CA ASP A 482 13.18 26.71 -21.90
C ASP A 482 11.71 26.88 -21.63
N HIS A 483 11.39 27.64 -20.59
CA HIS A 483 10.05 28.01 -20.23
C HIS A 483 9.81 29.50 -20.50
N ASP A 484 9.89 29.83 -21.79
CA ASP A 484 9.86 31.22 -22.31
C ASP A 484 8.71 32.05 -21.78
N GLN A 485 7.54 31.40 -21.57
CA GLN A 485 6.35 32.07 -21.04
C GLN A 485 6.58 32.70 -19.66
N TYR A 486 7.44 32.07 -18.84
CA TYR A 486 7.76 32.52 -17.49
C TYR A 486 9.17 33.09 -17.37
N GLY A 487 9.89 33.18 -18.49
CA GLY A 487 11.22 33.80 -18.55
C GLY A 487 12.33 33.05 -17.84
N TYR A 488 12.23 31.72 -17.72
CA TYR A 488 13.29 30.92 -17.13
C TYR A 488 13.58 29.61 -17.90
N THR A 489 14.80 29.15 -17.79
CA THR A 489 15.29 27.85 -18.31
C THR A 489 15.56 26.89 -17.15
N VAL A 490 15.28 25.61 -17.33
CA VAL A 490 15.64 24.56 -16.35
C VAL A 490 16.71 23.65 -16.96
N MET A 491 17.85 23.51 -16.27
CA MET A 491 18.98 22.70 -16.68
C MET A 491 19.20 21.54 -15.71
N GLY A 492 19.38 20.34 -16.24
CA GLY A 492 19.76 19.15 -15.47
C GLY A 492 21.24 19.15 -15.11
N ASN A 493 21.60 18.32 -14.16
CA ASN A 493 22.98 18.13 -13.75
C ASN A 493 23.38 16.64 -13.84
N PRO A 494 24.17 16.23 -14.85
CA PRO A 494 24.62 14.84 -14.98
C PRO A 494 25.48 14.32 -13.83
N ASP A 495 26.12 15.22 -13.06
CA ASP A 495 27.05 14.88 -11.97
C ASP A 495 26.34 14.64 -10.63
N LEU A 496 25.01 14.65 -10.62
CA LEU A 496 24.24 14.36 -9.41
C LEU A 496 24.55 12.98 -8.85
N LYS A 497 24.84 12.95 -7.54
CA LYS A 497 25.01 11.73 -6.76
C LYS A 497 23.68 11.26 -6.18
N PRO A 498 23.53 9.96 -5.91
CA PRO A 498 22.36 9.46 -5.19
C PRO A 498 22.18 10.15 -3.83
N GLU A 499 20.93 10.47 -3.50
CA GLU A 499 20.56 10.84 -2.14
C GLU A 499 20.65 9.61 -1.24
N THR A 500 21.08 9.78 -0.01
CA THR A 500 21.21 8.68 0.95
C THR A 500 20.51 9.00 2.25
N SER A 501 20.00 7.96 2.93
CA SER A 501 19.41 8.08 4.25
C SER A 501 19.93 7.05 5.23
N ASN A 502 19.95 7.43 6.51
CA ASN A 502 20.19 6.56 7.65
C ASN A 502 18.98 6.66 8.58
N GLY A 503 18.20 5.61 8.64
CA GLY A 503 16.94 5.60 9.36
C GLY A 503 16.90 4.54 10.45
N SER A 504 16.28 4.91 11.58
CA SER A 504 15.99 4.02 12.71
C SER A 504 14.54 4.15 13.11
N THR A 505 13.90 3.03 13.49
CA THR A 505 12.55 3.01 14.01
C THR A 505 12.46 2.13 15.24
N VAL A 506 11.65 2.57 16.20
CA VAL A 506 11.30 1.83 17.42
C VAL A 506 9.78 1.74 17.47
N SER A 507 9.23 0.55 17.68
CA SER A 507 7.79 0.38 17.85
C SER A 507 7.46 -0.49 19.04
N LEU A 508 6.51 -0.03 19.83
CA LEU A 508 5.90 -0.80 20.93
C LEU A 508 4.46 -1.10 20.55
N GLN A 509 4.09 -2.37 20.56
CA GLN A 509 2.75 -2.83 20.23
C GLN A 509 2.17 -3.64 21.38
N TYR A 510 0.96 -3.26 21.80
CA TYR A 510 0.18 -3.95 22.83
C TYR A 510 -1.15 -4.44 22.24
N ASP A 511 -1.31 -5.76 22.14
CA ASP A 511 -2.50 -6.45 21.66
C ASP A 511 -3.17 -7.19 22.84
N HIS A 512 -4.03 -6.50 23.60
CA HIS A 512 -4.67 -7.14 24.77
C HIS A 512 -5.68 -8.21 24.36
N SER A 513 -6.43 -7.95 23.31
CA SER A 513 -7.47 -8.85 22.80
C SER A 513 -7.86 -8.44 21.38
N LYS A 514 -8.84 -9.12 20.77
CA LYS A 514 -9.48 -8.64 19.52
C LYS A 514 -10.09 -7.23 19.67
N ASN A 515 -10.39 -6.83 20.89
CA ASN A 515 -11.12 -5.60 21.17
C ASN A 515 -10.22 -4.41 21.47
N PHE A 516 -8.93 -4.62 21.72
CA PHE A 516 -8.01 -3.55 22.06
C PHE A 516 -6.63 -3.79 21.48
N LYS A 517 -6.18 -2.89 20.61
CA LYS A 517 -4.81 -2.83 20.10
C LYS A 517 -4.29 -1.42 20.22
N LEU A 518 -3.07 -1.26 20.72
CA LEU A 518 -2.37 0.00 20.80
C LEU A 518 -0.95 -0.17 20.23
N SER A 519 -0.53 0.75 19.39
CA SER A 519 0.84 0.79 18.87
C SER A 519 1.41 2.18 18.90
N GLY A 520 2.68 2.30 19.30
CA GLY A 520 3.47 3.51 19.21
C GLY A 520 4.67 3.26 18.31
N ILE A 521 5.01 4.22 17.46
CA ILE A 521 6.16 4.19 16.56
C ILE A 521 6.91 5.50 16.74
N TYR A 522 8.20 5.44 17.04
CA TYR A 522 9.13 6.55 16.97
C TYR A 522 10.12 6.30 15.85
N TYR A 523 10.45 7.31 15.06
CA TYR A 523 11.42 7.20 13.99
C TYR A 523 12.32 8.42 13.89
N LEU A 524 13.55 8.17 13.44
CA LEU A 524 14.53 9.18 13.12
C LEU A 524 15.22 8.79 11.81
N THR A 525 15.21 9.69 10.83
CA THR A 525 15.89 9.47 9.55
C THR A 525 16.67 10.71 9.15
N SER A 526 17.98 10.55 8.98
CA SER A 526 18.88 11.59 8.51
C SER A 526 19.20 11.40 7.03
N PHE A 527 19.04 12.44 6.25
CA PHE A 527 19.32 12.47 4.82
C PHE A 527 20.62 13.23 4.53
N LYS A 528 21.33 12.77 3.50
CA LYS A 528 22.53 13.44 2.94
C LYS A 528 22.40 13.51 1.42
N ASN A 529 23.08 14.49 0.82
CA ASN A 529 23.12 14.70 -0.63
C ASN A 529 21.71 14.90 -1.24
N LEU A 530 20.81 15.57 -0.53
CA LEU A 530 19.48 15.86 -1.06
C LEU A 530 19.60 16.62 -2.38
N ILE A 531 18.83 16.18 -3.36
CA ILE A 531 18.75 16.83 -4.67
C ILE A 531 17.62 17.84 -4.63
N ASP A 532 17.96 19.10 -4.89
CA ASP A 532 16.99 20.18 -4.97
C ASP A 532 17.37 21.17 -6.07
N SER A 533 16.39 21.99 -6.47
CA SER A 533 16.60 23.04 -7.45
C SER A 533 17.22 24.28 -6.82
N TYR A 534 18.08 24.95 -7.56
CA TYR A 534 18.67 26.23 -7.16
C TYR A 534 18.77 27.17 -8.36
N SER A 535 18.90 28.46 -8.10
CA SER A 535 19.13 29.45 -9.15
C SER A 535 20.63 29.43 -9.52
N VAL A 536 20.95 29.02 -10.75
CA VAL A 536 22.30 29.04 -11.32
C VAL A 536 22.70 30.47 -11.66
N SER A 537 21.79 31.21 -12.30
CA SER A 537 21.88 32.62 -12.66
C SER A 537 20.47 33.19 -12.80
N SER A 538 20.34 34.50 -13.06
CA SER A 538 19.03 35.10 -13.34
C SER A 538 18.33 34.37 -14.48
N GLY A 539 17.14 33.84 -14.24
CA GLY A 539 16.35 33.09 -15.19
C GLY A 539 16.84 31.66 -15.53
N VAL A 540 17.87 31.13 -14.82
CA VAL A 540 18.35 29.76 -15.04
C VAL A 540 18.29 28.97 -13.75
N LEU A 541 17.53 27.89 -13.75
CA LEU A 541 17.42 26.93 -12.64
C LEU A 541 18.25 25.69 -12.93
N GLY A 542 18.84 25.11 -11.92
CA GLY A 542 19.60 23.86 -11.99
C GLY A 542 19.29 22.93 -10.82
N TYR A 543 19.89 21.76 -10.85
CA TYR A 543 19.83 20.79 -9.76
C TYR A 543 21.19 20.54 -9.15
N THR A 544 21.25 20.39 -7.82
CA THR A 544 22.49 20.07 -7.11
C THR A 544 22.23 19.22 -5.86
N ASN A 545 23.27 18.52 -5.41
CA ASN A 545 23.27 17.85 -4.10
C ASN A 545 23.82 18.82 -3.06
N PHE A 546 23.02 19.40 -2.21
CA PHE A 546 23.54 20.40 -1.29
C PHE A 546 23.10 20.25 0.15
N SER A 547 22.02 19.58 0.44
CA SER A 547 21.50 19.68 1.78
C SER A 547 21.49 18.37 2.56
N LYS A 548 21.32 18.53 3.86
CA LYS A 548 21.00 17.49 4.82
C LYS A 548 19.67 17.84 5.44
N ALA A 549 18.90 16.84 5.82
CA ALA A 549 17.67 17.03 6.55
C ALA A 549 17.48 15.90 7.56
N ASN A 550 16.85 16.21 8.67
CA ASN A 550 16.44 15.24 9.68
C ASN A 550 14.92 15.18 9.74
N TYR A 551 14.43 13.97 9.66
CA TYR A 551 13.00 13.65 9.79
C TYR A 551 12.83 12.86 11.08
N GLU A 552 12.09 13.44 12.00
CA GLU A 552 11.81 12.88 13.29
C GLU A 552 10.30 12.89 13.53
N GLY A 553 9.76 11.83 14.10
CA GLY A 553 8.35 11.81 14.40
C GLY A 553 7.94 10.65 15.29
N PHE A 554 6.70 10.79 15.74
CA PHE A 554 6.06 9.86 16.65
C PHE A 554 4.62 9.63 16.20
N GLU A 555 4.20 8.37 16.16
CA GLU A 555 2.86 7.97 15.77
C GLU A 555 2.27 7.02 16.82
N ILE A 556 1.07 7.31 17.31
CA ILE A 556 0.30 6.39 18.16
C ILE A 556 -0.97 6.00 17.42
N ASN A 557 -1.26 4.71 17.36
CA ASN A 557 -2.50 4.20 16.81
C ASN A 557 -3.18 3.26 17.80
N GLY A 558 -4.43 3.56 18.15
CA GLY A 558 -5.32 2.73 18.95
C GLY A 558 -6.48 2.21 18.11
N LYS A 559 -6.80 0.91 18.22
CA LYS A 559 -8.03 0.30 17.67
C LYS A 559 -8.82 -0.31 18.84
N PHE A 560 -10.10 0.07 18.93
CA PHE A 560 -10.99 -0.29 20.02
C PHE A 560 -12.30 -0.85 19.47
N ASN A 561 -12.61 -2.10 19.78
CA ASN A 561 -13.92 -2.68 19.54
C ASN A 561 -14.75 -2.53 20.81
N LEU A 562 -15.39 -1.37 20.97
CA LEU A 562 -16.15 -1.01 22.18
C LEU A 562 -17.36 -1.93 22.39
N SER A 563 -17.90 -2.47 21.31
CA SER A 563 -18.90 -3.52 21.31
C SER A 563 -18.80 -4.35 20.02
N LYS A 564 -19.60 -5.41 19.86
CA LYS A 564 -19.69 -6.18 18.61
C LYS A 564 -20.14 -5.33 17.41
N ASN A 565 -20.75 -4.18 17.67
CA ASN A 565 -21.34 -3.31 16.66
C ASN A 565 -20.62 -1.95 16.56
N LEU A 566 -19.68 -1.63 17.44
CA LEU A 566 -18.98 -0.33 17.47
C LEU A 566 -17.48 -0.54 17.50
N LEU A 567 -16.86 -0.23 16.36
CA LEU A 567 -15.41 -0.25 16.18
C LEU A 567 -14.91 1.19 16.03
N THR A 568 -13.85 1.52 16.72
CA THR A 568 -13.23 2.84 16.66
C THR A 568 -11.74 2.72 16.49
N SER A 569 -11.12 3.69 15.82
CA SER A 569 -9.67 3.86 15.85
C SER A 569 -9.33 5.32 16.06
N ILE A 570 -8.22 5.58 16.76
CA ILE A 570 -7.66 6.90 16.97
C ILE A 570 -6.17 6.82 16.64
N GLY A 571 -5.71 7.77 15.84
CA GLY A 571 -4.30 7.94 15.50
C GLY A 571 -3.85 9.35 15.82
N LEU A 572 -2.71 9.46 16.47
CA LEU A 572 -2.02 10.70 16.75
C LEU A 572 -0.69 10.68 16.02
N ASN A 573 -0.33 11.76 15.37
CA ASN A 573 0.94 11.88 14.65
C ASN A 573 1.59 13.21 14.98
N TRP A 574 2.86 13.17 15.33
CA TRP A 574 3.72 14.33 15.58
C TRP A 574 4.94 14.27 14.69
N LEU A 575 5.30 15.40 14.05
CA LEU A 575 6.41 15.54 13.12
C LEU A 575 7.30 16.73 13.50
N ASN A 576 8.61 16.52 13.42
CA ASN A 576 9.64 17.52 13.63
C ASN A 576 10.72 17.40 12.55
N ASN A 577 10.38 17.77 11.30
CA ASN A 577 11.28 17.66 10.18
C ASN A 577 12.08 18.95 10.02
N ARG A 578 13.41 18.88 10.02
CA ARG A 578 14.30 20.05 10.03
C ARG A 578 15.38 19.96 8.96
N ASP A 579 15.77 21.12 8.46
CA ASP A 579 16.95 21.29 7.62
C ASP A 579 18.25 21.32 8.47
N ILE A 580 19.38 21.56 7.83
CA ILE A 580 20.70 21.63 8.50
C ILE A 580 20.81 22.80 9.47
N ASP A 581 20.05 23.88 9.23
CA ASP A 581 20.03 25.09 10.05
C ASP A 581 18.96 25.02 11.15
N GLU A 582 18.45 23.80 11.43
CA GLU A 582 17.41 23.53 12.43
C GLU A 582 16.05 24.21 12.14
N ASN A 583 15.82 24.72 10.94
CA ASN A 583 14.52 25.26 10.56
C ASN A 583 13.55 24.15 10.20
N LEU A 584 12.28 24.32 10.57
CA LEU A 584 11.20 23.43 10.15
C LEU A 584 11.07 23.44 8.63
N LEU A 585 11.12 22.24 8.02
CA LEU A 585 10.88 22.08 6.60
C LEU A 585 9.44 22.50 6.23
N PRO A 586 9.23 23.11 5.06
CA PRO A 586 7.88 23.41 4.57
C PRO A 586 7.05 22.13 4.43
N ASN A 587 5.73 22.26 4.52
CA ASN A 587 4.77 21.17 4.52
C ASN A 587 4.93 20.16 5.69
N THR A 588 5.70 20.48 6.72
CA THR A 588 5.73 19.73 7.97
C THR A 588 4.50 20.07 8.79
N ILE A 589 3.60 19.11 8.96
CA ILE A 589 2.41 19.22 9.81
C ILE A 589 2.82 18.78 11.21
N PRO A 590 2.99 19.72 12.19
CA PRO A 590 3.59 19.37 13.48
C PRO A 590 2.77 18.35 14.26
N PHE A 591 1.44 18.44 14.16
CA PHE A 591 0.55 17.51 14.85
C PHE A 591 -0.71 17.25 14.02
N SER A 592 -1.19 15.99 14.07
CA SER A 592 -2.48 15.65 13.49
C SER A 592 -3.17 14.54 14.29
N ILE A 593 -4.50 14.58 14.28
CA ILE A 593 -5.35 13.57 14.89
C ILE A 593 -6.22 12.97 13.79
N ASN A 594 -6.32 11.64 13.75
CA ASN A 594 -7.25 10.94 12.89
C ASN A 594 -8.11 9.99 13.72
N SER A 595 -9.41 10.04 13.56
CA SER A 595 -10.35 9.12 14.22
C SER A 595 -11.27 8.49 13.21
N THR A 596 -11.51 7.18 13.34
CA THR A 596 -12.54 6.49 12.59
C THR A 596 -13.54 5.84 13.55
N ILE A 597 -14.81 5.91 13.19
CA ILE A 597 -15.91 5.29 13.93
C ILE A 597 -16.70 4.45 12.92
N GLN A 598 -16.87 3.17 13.22
CA GLN A 598 -17.71 2.28 12.45
C GLN A 598 -18.79 1.68 13.35
N LEU A 599 -20.05 1.92 12.97
CA LEU A 599 -21.23 1.40 13.66
C LEU A 599 -21.95 0.39 12.78
N LEU A 600 -22.26 -0.79 13.33
CA LEU A 600 -22.92 -1.91 12.66
C LEU A 600 -24.23 -2.28 13.39
N PRO A 601 -25.27 -1.42 13.37
CA PRO A 601 -26.45 -1.54 14.26
C PRO A 601 -27.27 -2.80 14.02
N LEU A 602 -27.33 -3.27 12.78
CA LEU A 602 -28.00 -4.53 12.42
C LEU A 602 -27.00 -5.37 11.63
N LYS A 603 -26.55 -6.49 12.21
CA LYS A 603 -25.57 -7.38 11.61
C LYS A 603 -25.75 -7.51 10.10
N ASN A 604 -24.78 -7.02 9.34
CA ASN A 604 -24.69 -7.11 7.88
C ASN A 604 -25.79 -6.39 7.07
N LEU A 605 -26.73 -5.68 7.68
CA LEU A 605 -27.75 -4.92 6.96
C LEU A 605 -27.38 -3.44 6.83
N PHE A 606 -27.12 -2.78 7.95
CA PHE A 606 -26.72 -1.38 7.98
C PHE A 606 -25.30 -1.22 8.53
N SER A 607 -24.53 -0.32 7.94
CA SER A 607 -23.25 0.13 8.47
C SER A 607 -23.10 1.63 8.30
N PHE A 608 -22.52 2.27 9.32
CA PHE A 608 -22.14 3.68 9.29
C PHE A 608 -20.65 3.77 9.52
N PHE A 609 -19.99 4.57 8.73
CA PHE A 609 -18.57 4.87 8.82
C PHE A 609 -18.40 6.38 8.90
N SER A 610 -17.57 6.84 9.83
CA SER A 610 -17.15 8.24 9.90
C SER A 610 -15.64 8.31 10.08
N ASN A 611 -15.02 9.27 9.41
CA ASN A 611 -13.63 9.63 9.59
C ASN A 611 -13.52 11.12 9.90
N ILE A 612 -12.77 11.44 10.95
CA ILE A 612 -12.51 12.81 11.39
C ILE A 612 -11.00 13.00 11.40
N LYS A 613 -10.48 13.97 10.67
CA LYS A 613 -9.06 14.31 10.63
C LYS A 613 -8.86 15.78 11.00
N ILE A 614 -8.06 16.02 12.03
CA ILE A 614 -7.68 17.36 12.49
C ILE A 614 -6.22 17.57 12.12
N ILE A 615 -5.92 18.69 11.49
CA ILE A 615 -4.59 19.08 11.03
C ILE A 615 -4.25 20.41 11.67
N THR A 616 -3.14 20.46 12.42
CA THR A 616 -2.68 21.69 13.09
C THR A 616 -1.96 22.64 12.12
N PRO A 617 -1.72 23.89 12.50
CA PRO A 617 -1.13 24.89 11.61
C PRO A 617 0.25 24.44 11.10
N TYR A 618 0.49 24.69 9.83
CA TYR A 618 1.79 24.43 9.19
C TYR A 618 2.09 25.46 8.11
N THR A 619 3.38 25.60 7.75
CA THR A 619 3.80 26.48 6.67
C THR A 619 3.91 25.67 5.38
N PRO A 620 3.11 26.00 4.33
CA PRO A 620 3.17 25.29 3.07
C PRO A 620 4.43 25.63 2.27
N GLN A 621 4.77 24.78 1.32
CA GLN A 621 5.72 25.09 0.27
C GLN A 621 5.00 25.84 -0.85
N VAL A 622 5.60 26.91 -1.35
CA VAL A 622 5.06 27.73 -2.44
C VAL A 622 6.09 27.84 -3.56
N TYR A 623 5.60 27.97 -4.78
CA TYR A 623 6.46 28.27 -5.91
C TYR A 623 6.65 29.79 -6.01
N ASP A 624 7.89 30.25 -5.86
CA ASP A 624 8.28 31.64 -6.03
C ASP A 624 8.51 31.91 -7.53
N LEU A 625 7.61 32.67 -8.14
CA LEU A 625 7.66 32.97 -9.58
C LEU A 625 8.88 33.83 -9.98
N GLU A 626 9.39 34.67 -9.06
CA GLU A 626 10.53 35.52 -9.34
C GLU A 626 11.84 34.74 -9.28
N LYS A 627 11.94 33.81 -8.35
CA LYS A 627 13.12 32.95 -8.15
C LYS A 627 13.06 31.68 -8.96
N GLY A 628 11.85 31.29 -9.45
CA GLY A 628 11.61 30.04 -10.15
C GLY A 628 11.82 28.78 -9.31
N ILE A 629 11.83 28.85 -8.00
CA ILE A 629 12.06 27.76 -7.06
C ILE A 629 10.93 27.60 -6.05
N PHE A 630 10.84 26.42 -5.46
CA PHE A 630 9.96 26.20 -4.32
C PHE A 630 10.59 26.73 -3.04
N ILE A 631 9.88 27.61 -2.34
CA ILE A 631 10.29 28.20 -1.08
C ILE A 631 9.27 27.92 0.03
N LYS A 632 9.65 28.16 1.26
CA LYS A 632 8.73 28.19 2.40
C LYS A 632 7.76 29.37 2.25
N GLY A 633 6.46 29.11 2.33
CA GLY A 633 5.43 30.15 2.28
C GLY A 633 5.55 31.15 3.43
N ALA A 634 5.17 32.39 3.17
CA ALA A 634 5.14 33.43 4.19
C ALA A 634 3.97 33.25 5.18
N GLU A 635 2.87 32.66 4.71
CA GLU A 635 1.65 32.45 5.49
C GLU A 635 1.56 31.02 6.01
N LYS A 636 1.00 30.85 7.20
CA LYS A 636 0.65 29.54 7.73
C LYS A 636 -0.77 29.18 7.35
N ILE A 637 -1.01 27.90 7.09
CA ILE A 637 -2.35 27.34 7.03
C ILE A 637 -2.81 27.13 8.47
N ASP A 638 -4.00 27.62 8.80
CA ASP A 638 -4.60 27.45 10.12
C ASP A 638 -5.07 26.01 10.37
N THR A 639 -5.42 25.72 11.63
CA THR A 639 -6.04 24.45 11.99
C THR A 639 -7.31 24.23 11.20
N TYR A 640 -7.46 23.04 10.61
CA TYR A 640 -8.68 22.65 9.93
C TYR A 640 -9.09 21.21 10.23
N VAL A 641 -10.38 20.93 10.00
CA VAL A 641 -10.99 19.64 10.25
C VAL A 641 -11.64 19.12 8.98
N LEU A 642 -11.36 17.87 8.64
CA LEU A 642 -12.02 17.13 7.57
C LEU A 642 -12.89 16.04 8.20
N ILE A 643 -14.18 16.02 7.85
CA ILE A 643 -15.15 15.05 8.35
C ILE A 643 -15.78 14.35 7.16
N ASN A 644 -15.67 13.04 7.12
CA ASN A 644 -16.30 12.19 6.10
C ASN A 644 -17.29 11.25 6.77
N PHE A 645 -18.42 11.03 6.12
CA PHE A 645 -19.48 10.16 6.62
C PHE A 645 -20.02 9.28 5.49
N THR A 646 -20.24 7.99 5.77
CA THR A 646 -20.81 7.00 4.84
C THR A 646 -21.84 6.15 5.56
N GLY A 647 -23.06 6.09 5.05
CA GLY A 647 -24.08 5.13 5.42
C GLY A 647 -24.24 4.06 4.33
N SER A 648 -24.35 2.81 4.71
CA SER A 648 -24.50 1.71 3.76
C SER A 648 -25.59 0.74 4.18
N LEU A 649 -26.34 0.25 3.18
CA LEU A 649 -27.37 -0.81 3.28
C LEU A 649 -26.93 -2.00 2.43
N SER A 650 -26.77 -3.17 3.04
CA SER A 650 -26.37 -4.41 2.37
C SER A 650 -27.55 -5.38 2.28
N LEU A 651 -27.98 -5.71 1.06
CA LEU A 651 -29.10 -6.63 0.82
C LEU A 651 -28.56 -8.04 0.50
N LYS A 652 -28.92 -9.02 1.35
CA LYS A 652 -28.54 -10.44 1.20
C LYS A 652 -27.05 -10.67 0.94
N ASN A 653 -26.19 -9.77 1.43
CA ASN A 653 -24.73 -9.75 1.19
C ASN A 653 -24.32 -9.76 -0.31
N LYS A 654 -25.23 -9.40 -1.21
CA LYS A 654 -24.97 -9.38 -2.66
C LYS A 654 -24.97 -7.98 -3.25
N ILE A 655 -25.83 -7.10 -2.75
CA ILE A 655 -25.94 -5.72 -3.23
C ILE A 655 -25.78 -4.78 -2.05
N LYS A 656 -24.91 -3.80 -2.19
CA LYS A 656 -24.66 -2.75 -1.20
C LYS A 656 -24.94 -1.39 -1.82
N PHE A 657 -25.83 -0.65 -1.19
CA PHE A 657 -26.10 0.76 -1.47
C PHE A 657 -25.36 1.59 -0.42
N SER A 658 -24.67 2.62 -0.83
CA SER A 658 -24.01 3.54 0.07
C SER A 658 -24.31 4.97 -0.33
N ALA A 659 -24.51 5.84 0.65
CA ALA A 659 -24.58 7.27 0.49
C ALA A 659 -23.62 7.92 1.48
N GLY A 660 -22.96 8.98 1.09
CA GLY A 660 -22.01 9.63 1.98
C GLY A 660 -21.77 11.10 1.65
N ILE A 661 -21.07 11.73 2.56
CA ILE A 661 -20.64 13.11 2.45
C ILE A 661 -19.14 13.14 2.74
N ASP A 662 -18.37 13.64 1.79
CA ASP A 662 -16.94 13.93 1.97
C ASP A 662 -16.80 15.42 2.33
N ASN A 663 -15.90 15.75 3.26
CA ASN A 663 -15.65 17.09 3.75
C ASN A 663 -16.93 17.80 4.25
N LEU A 664 -17.62 17.18 5.22
CA LEU A 664 -18.88 17.69 5.79
C LEU A 664 -18.74 19.13 6.34
N ALA A 665 -17.57 19.48 6.89
CA ALA A 665 -17.27 20.82 7.42
C ALA A 665 -17.10 21.89 6.31
N ASP A 666 -17.08 21.48 5.05
CA ASP A 666 -16.94 22.35 3.86
C ASP A 666 -15.65 23.19 3.83
N TYR A 667 -14.60 22.71 4.49
CA TYR A 667 -13.33 23.43 4.51
C TYR A 667 -12.67 23.42 3.13
N THR A 668 -12.29 24.59 2.65
CA THR A 668 -11.52 24.77 1.42
C THR A 668 -10.39 25.77 1.62
N ASN A 669 -9.31 25.55 0.90
CA ASN A 669 -8.23 26.52 0.79
C ASN A 669 -7.81 26.59 -0.68
N GLU A 670 -8.09 27.73 -1.33
CA GLU A 670 -7.90 27.90 -2.77
C GLU A 670 -6.43 27.89 -3.19
N LYS A 671 -5.52 28.19 -2.28
CA LYS A 671 -4.08 28.29 -2.56
C LYS A 671 -3.34 26.99 -2.33
N TYR A 672 -3.71 26.24 -1.29
CA TYR A 672 -2.95 25.07 -0.81
C TYR A 672 -3.77 23.79 -0.73
N GLY A 673 -5.09 23.86 -0.91
CA GLY A 673 -6.00 22.74 -0.77
C GLY A 673 -6.37 22.41 0.70
N PRO A 674 -7.38 21.60 0.90
CA PRO A 674 -8.20 20.95 -0.12
C PRO A 674 -8.94 21.95 -1.00
N PHE A 675 -8.90 21.70 -2.32
CA PHE A 675 -9.48 22.65 -3.30
C PHE A 675 -10.98 22.49 -3.47
N LEU A 676 -11.54 21.33 -3.13
CA LEU A 676 -12.94 21.01 -3.26
C LEU A 676 -13.60 21.03 -1.88
N GLY A 677 -14.75 21.68 -1.80
CA GLY A 677 -15.61 21.70 -0.63
C GLY A 677 -16.36 20.38 -0.43
N ARG A 678 -17.54 20.51 0.17
CA ARG A 678 -18.40 19.37 0.49
C ARG A 678 -18.88 18.65 -0.76
N LYS A 679 -18.77 17.30 -0.74
CA LYS A 679 -19.28 16.41 -1.79
C LYS A 679 -20.29 15.43 -1.20
N ILE A 680 -21.39 15.24 -1.90
CA ILE A 680 -22.34 14.16 -1.62
C ILE A 680 -22.16 13.08 -2.68
N TYR A 681 -22.23 11.82 -2.28
CA TYR A 681 -22.13 10.73 -3.22
C TYR A 681 -23.13 9.61 -2.96
N PHE A 682 -23.45 8.90 -4.04
CA PHE A 682 -24.20 7.64 -4.02
C PHE A 682 -23.37 6.55 -4.71
N LYS A 683 -23.31 5.38 -4.08
CA LYS A 683 -22.57 4.23 -4.59
C LYS A 683 -23.47 2.99 -4.53
N ILE A 684 -23.45 2.22 -5.60
CA ILE A 684 -24.04 0.88 -5.66
C ILE A 684 -22.93 -0.10 -5.98
N SER A 685 -22.91 -1.22 -5.29
CA SER A 685 -22.00 -2.33 -5.61
C SER A 685 -22.73 -3.65 -5.49
N SER A 686 -22.40 -4.59 -6.38
CA SER A 686 -22.92 -5.94 -6.37
C SER A 686 -21.77 -6.93 -6.47
N LYS A 687 -21.85 -8.01 -5.69
CA LYS A 687 -20.92 -9.13 -5.76
C LYS A 687 -21.71 -10.43 -5.81
N ILE A 688 -21.46 -11.23 -6.85
CA ILE A 688 -22.04 -12.55 -7.07
C ILE A 688 -20.87 -13.54 -7.07
N ASN A 689 -20.91 -14.49 -6.13
CA ASN A 689 -19.89 -15.52 -5.99
C ASN A 689 -20.30 -16.81 -6.72
#